data_e3fde91d3014675cfed8053d5529089c
#
_entry.id   e3fde91d3014675cfed8053d5529089c
#
_cell.length_a   1.000
_cell.length_b   1.000
_cell.length_c   1.000
_cell.angle_alpha   90.00
_cell.angle_beta   90.00
_cell.angle_gamma   90.00
#
_symmetry.space_group_name_H-M   'P 1'
#
loop_
_entity.id
_entity.type
_entity.pdbx_description
1 polymer ?
#
loop_
_entity_poly.entity_id
_entity_poly.type
_entity_poly.pdbx_seq_one_letter_code
_entity_poly.pdbx_strand_id
1 'polypeptide(L)'
;MATRPVIINFFLEVLITWEKTVQLTSEPLNMEDGEKLYWICEAIDEEKDPECLKLAFHVVEVVMKLFPDPSGLEAQFASEFFEILSKYFPVYFTHGAGDDLNATRDDLSRALMHAFCSTPYFEPFAIPLLLDKLSSSLPLAKLESLKYLDNCIRFYGADRMVRHASAVWLKLKEVIFSLSPEQLLLTSGSPKDAEKNKNQMVSEALNCLKTAITYIDSPDKDLFINLILLDEDIVNKIHSISSAEKSLLSSLEDLAQVHALGSVISILAESSTYFCTRVLQEHLTHLVDILGTSTDYESQCNGSSSAAINYGALYLCVQMLTSCREVALVSYAECSSIKLAKESWWLILEKKLDQLIHLLGSFLTLDSQSEQSMFRQEYVACAVKGLLTLATFPEQCSPLMANAFEDILAMLTSVITSKFENVDLWRLSLKALTSIGSSIVKFNASQKEVIYCRTVVDKIISLLQSYDGSMPLSLRLEASYEVGTVGLNYMLLVARSLEGAVITSISKAKGRMECAEYVAHLFECYSSRVLPWLFTSGGINELALSFAMHLLDEIKDLSMLDRISSQGLLDSLMTGMKLLVGVCTEEQQTLIVQKAYSMVSSVLPLPPKSTTQCLLAVDELVPSHSVQETALIGMLSSVIVGLRLQTPVPDMIVMINLLTVFLLNGKLPAAYGLASIFNKHLHNPEFSHENQLDKILDNILERCFSTVLATSYLKISHSSVDTSNDANFLYMSSGNIPSKIDILSGLAWIGKGLLMRGDEKMKDISMFLLKCLCSGETLASSPAREEESRGSDSSDTSIATSAADAFNVMMSDSEVCLNKKFHARIKPLYKQRFFSTMTPIFLSKIKEATSMTTKLALYRAFGHIISNAPVPAVITEAHQILLVIVESLAKLSVDIQDKDLVYNLLLVLSGMLMDEKGKECILDNIHITISVLTQLVSYPHMMVVRETALQCLVAFSTFPHSKVFPMRLKVLQAAIKALDDKKRAVRQEAVRCRQTWQSFA
;
A
#
# COMPACT_ATOMS: atom_id res chain seq x y z
N MET A 1 -4.54 48.08 -2.10
CA MET A 1 -3.79 46.98 -1.56
C MET A 1 -2.85 46.31 -2.57
N ALA A 2 -3.21 46.12 -3.85
CA ALA A 2 -2.31 45.49 -4.85
C ALA A 2 -1.01 46.28 -5.20
N THR A 3 -0.84 47.51 -4.74
CA THR A 3 0.34 48.34 -5.05
C THR A 3 1.48 48.21 -4.03
N ARG A 4 1.22 47.72 -2.81
CA ARG A 4 2.22 47.63 -1.72
C ARG A 4 3.25 46.52 -1.97
N PRO A 5 2.88 45.28 -2.34
CA PRO A 5 3.86 44.24 -2.68
C PRO A 5 4.74 44.64 -3.87
N VAL A 6 4.19 45.35 -4.83
CA VAL A 6 4.92 45.81 -6.02
C VAL A 6 5.99 46.84 -5.65
N ILE A 7 5.69 47.74 -4.70
CA ILE A 7 6.65 48.75 -4.21
C ILE A 7 7.78 48.05 -3.45
N ILE A 8 7.46 47.13 -2.54
CA ILE A 8 8.46 46.40 -1.75
C ILE A 8 9.34 45.55 -2.68
N ASN A 9 8.74 44.89 -3.69
CA ASN A 9 9.49 44.10 -4.65
C ASN A 9 10.42 44.97 -5.54
N PHE A 10 9.99 46.18 -5.91
CA PHE A 10 10.84 47.15 -6.60
C PHE A 10 12.03 47.57 -5.74
N PHE A 11 11.79 47.90 -4.45
CA PHE A 11 12.87 48.20 -3.50
C PHE A 11 13.85 47.02 -3.38
N LEU A 12 13.34 45.80 -3.31
CA LEU A 12 14.15 44.58 -3.24
C LEU A 12 15.05 44.45 -4.48
N GLU A 13 14.50 44.63 -5.68
CA GLU A 13 15.27 44.60 -6.93
C GLU A 13 16.36 45.65 -6.99
N VAL A 14 16.08 46.84 -6.48
CA VAL A 14 17.07 47.94 -6.36
C VAL A 14 18.18 47.52 -5.41
N LEU A 15 17.85 47.00 -4.23
CA LEU A 15 18.83 46.54 -3.24
C LEU A 15 19.69 45.38 -3.75
N ILE A 16 19.11 44.41 -4.42
CA ILE A 16 19.85 43.27 -5.04
C ILE A 16 20.79 43.77 -6.16
N THR A 17 20.33 44.74 -6.93
CA THR A 17 21.16 45.37 -7.98
C THR A 17 22.32 46.15 -7.35
N TRP A 18 22.07 46.83 -6.27
CA TRP A 18 23.05 47.53 -5.48
C TRP A 18 24.08 46.60 -4.81
N GLU A 19 23.62 45.47 -4.23
CA GLU A 19 24.49 44.41 -3.71
C GLU A 19 25.48 43.91 -4.77
N LYS A 20 25.01 43.66 -5.97
CA LYS A 20 25.87 43.24 -7.09
C LYS A 20 26.87 44.31 -7.48
N THR A 21 26.47 45.58 -7.39
CA THR A 21 27.35 46.70 -7.74
C THR A 21 28.41 46.91 -6.69
N VAL A 22 28.07 46.83 -5.42
CA VAL A 22 29.01 46.95 -4.28
C VAL A 22 30.01 45.78 -4.30
N GLN A 23 29.61 44.56 -4.61
CA GLN A 23 30.50 43.43 -4.78
C GLN A 23 31.51 43.60 -5.92
N LEU A 24 31.15 44.36 -6.97
CA LEU A 24 32.02 44.68 -8.12
C LEU A 24 32.97 45.85 -7.89
N THR A 25 32.63 46.83 -7.05
CA THR A 25 33.38 48.07 -6.90
C THR A 25 34.23 48.17 -5.63
N SER A 26 34.00 47.34 -4.62
CA SER A 26 34.73 47.33 -3.33
C SER A 26 34.75 48.71 -2.60
N GLU A 27 33.82 49.59 -2.89
CA GLU A 27 33.74 50.89 -2.24
C GLU A 27 32.83 50.81 -0.99
N PRO A 28 33.26 51.38 0.17
CA PRO A 28 32.40 51.42 1.37
C PRO A 28 31.27 52.40 1.19
N LEU A 29 30.08 52.06 1.66
CA LEU A 29 28.88 52.93 1.65
C LEU A 29 29.02 54.12 2.57
N ASN A 30 28.51 55.30 2.16
CA ASN A 30 28.64 56.56 2.88
C ASN A 30 27.54 56.79 3.95
N MET A 31 27.81 57.65 4.95
CA MET A 31 26.91 57.97 6.09
C MET A 31 25.53 58.51 5.71
N GLU A 32 25.31 59.07 4.51
CA GLU A 32 24.02 59.52 4.03
C GLU A 32 23.04 58.38 3.74
N ASP A 33 23.51 57.17 3.60
CA ASP A 33 22.71 56.00 3.34
C ASP A 33 22.07 55.42 4.64
N GLY A 34 22.61 55.72 5.81
CA GLY A 34 22.07 55.28 7.10
C GLY A 34 20.70 55.89 7.45
N GLU A 35 20.42 57.13 7.06
CA GLU A 35 19.08 57.73 7.26
C GLU A 35 18.00 57.06 6.43
N LYS A 36 18.38 56.51 5.23
CA LYS A 36 17.44 55.79 4.36
C LYS A 36 17.05 54.41 4.94
N LEU A 37 17.90 53.76 5.70
CA LEU A 37 17.66 52.49 6.37
C LEU A 37 16.61 52.62 7.50
N TYR A 38 16.59 53.76 8.21
CA TYR A 38 15.56 54.02 9.23
C TYR A 38 14.14 53.96 8.64
N TRP A 39 13.93 54.55 7.44
CA TRP A 39 12.64 54.52 6.76
C TRP A 39 12.22 53.11 6.37
N ILE A 40 13.15 52.19 6.10
CA ILE A 40 12.86 50.78 5.81
C ILE A 40 12.37 50.07 7.06
N CYS A 41 13.01 50.31 8.21
CA CYS A 41 12.57 49.79 9.51
C CYS A 41 11.13 50.21 9.84
N GLU A 42 10.82 51.49 9.68
CA GLU A 42 9.50 52.04 9.97
C GLU A 42 8.42 51.51 9.00
N ALA A 43 8.81 51.24 7.75
CA ALA A 43 7.90 50.68 6.76
C ALA A 43 7.55 49.16 6.97
N ILE A 44 8.43 48.42 7.65
CA ILE A 44 8.26 47.01 7.96
C ILE A 44 7.49 46.78 9.26
N ASP A 45 7.62 47.72 10.21
CA ASP A 45 6.96 47.57 11.50
C ASP A 45 5.44 47.58 11.36
N GLU A 46 4.78 46.67 12.08
CA GLU A 46 3.32 46.45 12.08
C GLU A 46 2.71 45.99 10.75
N GLU A 47 3.48 45.51 9.76
CA GLU A 47 2.94 44.93 8.53
C GLU A 47 2.15 43.62 8.86
N LYS A 48 1.01 43.42 8.22
CA LYS A 48 0.09 42.30 8.47
C LYS A 48 -0.22 41.46 7.22
N ASP A 49 0.09 41.99 6.04
CA ASP A 49 -0.11 41.26 4.79
C ASP A 49 0.97 40.18 4.62
N PRO A 50 0.61 38.88 4.43
CA PRO A 50 1.58 37.81 4.35
C PRO A 50 2.58 37.92 3.20
N GLU A 51 2.15 38.43 2.06
CA GLU A 51 3.03 38.61 0.90
C GLU A 51 4.00 39.77 1.13
N CYS A 52 3.50 40.89 1.75
CA CYS A 52 4.34 42.01 2.15
C CYS A 52 5.33 41.60 3.22
N LEU A 53 4.93 40.80 4.22
CA LEU A 53 5.81 40.29 5.28
C LEU A 53 6.94 39.43 4.72
N LYS A 54 6.61 38.52 3.79
CA LYS A 54 7.63 37.69 3.15
C LYS A 54 8.68 38.50 2.42
N LEU A 55 8.25 39.52 1.69
CA LEU A 55 9.15 40.46 1.01
C LEU A 55 9.93 41.33 1.99
N ALA A 56 9.29 41.81 3.07
CA ALA A 56 9.94 42.59 4.12
C ALA A 56 11.07 41.81 4.80
N PHE A 57 10.87 40.54 5.14
CA PHE A 57 11.93 39.71 5.72
C PHE A 57 13.09 39.50 4.75
N HIS A 58 12.80 39.38 3.45
CA HIS A 58 13.85 39.32 2.45
C HIS A 58 14.59 40.65 2.26
N VAL A 59 13.90 41.80 2.35
CA VAL A 59 14.55 43.11 2.36
C VAL A 59 15.53 43.23 3.54
N VAL A 60 15.14 42.83 4.73
CA VAL A 60 16.05 42.81 5.89
C VAL A 60 17.26 41.91 5.63
N GLU A 61 17.07 40.72 5.07
CA GLU A 61 18.17 39.81 4.74
C GLU A 61 19.18 40.47 3.79
N VAL A 62 18.72 41.16 2.75
CA VAL A 62 19.57 41.83 1.76
C VAL A 62 20.26 43.06 2.38
N VAL A 63 19.54 43.88 3.15
CA VAL A 63 20.10 45.05 3.81
C VAL A 63 21.21 44.67 4.78
N MET A 64 21.02 43.65 5.59
CA MET A 64 22.02 43.20 6.56
C MET A 64 23.25 42.55 5.91
N LYS A 65 23.17 42.09 4.67
CA LYS A 65 24.29 41.62 3.87
C LYS A 65 25.08 42.78 3.23
N LEU A 66 24.42 43.87 2.89
CA LEU A 66 25.02 45.06 2.30
C LEU A 66 25.89 45.87 3.28
N PHE A 67 25.61 45.74 4.57
CA PHE A 67 26.30 46.51 5.61
C PHE A 67 27.02 45.58 6.60
N PRO A 68 28.16 45.03 6.27
CA PRO A 68 28.86 44.02 7.09
C PRO A 68 29.86 44.58 8.13
N ASP A 69 29.98 45.93 8.36
CA ASP A 69 31.05 46.52 9.24
C ASP A 69 30.58 46.72 10.69
N PRO A 70 31.25 46.07 11.67
CA PRO A 70 30.88 46.12 13.09
C PRO A 70 31.19 47.48 13.78
N SER A 71 32.03 48.35 13.22
CA SER A 71 32.45 49.61 13.81
C SER A 71 31.58 50.80 13.43
N GLY A 72 30.62 50.61 12.53
CA GLY A 72 29.77 51.65 11.99
C GLY A 72 28.36 51.71 12.60
N LEU A 73 27.46 52.37 11.89
CA LEU A 73 26.03 52.55 12.25
C LEU A 73 25.27 51.21 12.45
N GLU A 74 25.78 50.10 12.01
CA GLU A 74 25.16 48.77 12.08
C GLU A 74 24.91 48.23 13.48
N ALA A 75 25.74 48.54 14.45
CA ALA A 75 25.53 48.08 15.82
C ALA A 75 24.23 48.65 16.40
N GLN A 76 23.79 49.83 15.94
CA GLN A 76 22.52 50.43 16.31
C GLN A 76 21.36 49.85 15.47
N PHE A 77 21.55 49.71 14.17
CA PHE A 77 20.52 49.17 13.29
C PHE A 77 20.22 47.71 13.55
N ALA A 78 21.20 46.88 13.87
CA ALA A 78 20.99 45.47 14.20
C ALA A 78 20.00 45.31 15.37
N SER A 79 20.10 46.15 16.39
CA SER A 79 19.16 46.16 17.51
C SER A 79 17.74 46.53 17.08
N GLU A 80 17.60 47.57 16.26
CA GLU A 80 16.29 48.08 15.81
C GLU A 80 15.60 47.09 14.86
N PHE A 81 16.32 46.53 13.85
CA PHE A 81 15.79 45.51 12.97
C PHE A 81 15.38 44.26 13.73
N PHE A 82 16.21 43.82 14.68
CA PHE A 82 15.89 42.63 15.47
C PHE A 82 14.66 42.88 16.37
N GLU A 83 14.49 44.06 16.93
CA GLU A 83 13.30 44.39 17.71
C GLU A 83 12.03 44.27 16.87
N ILE A 84 12.05 44.69 15.60
CA ILE A 84 10.93 44.54 14.67
C ILE A 84 10.71 43.05 14.33
N LEU A 85 11.77 42.34 13.94
CA LEU A 85 11.68 40.92 13.59
C LEU A 85 11.15 40.09 14.76
N SER A 86 11.55 40.40 15.99
CA SER A 86 11.13 39.65 17.19
C SER A 86 9.63 39.71 17.46
N LYS A 87 8.92 40.75 16.99
CA LYS A 87 7.47 40.90 17.11
C LYS A 87 6.71 39.85 16.29
N TYR A 88 7.33 39.38 15.22
CA TYR A 88 6.73 38.34 14.32
C TYR A 88 7.05 36.92 14.72
N PHE A 89 7.89 36.70 15.71
CA PHE A 89 8.27 35.37 16.17
C PHE A 89 7.50 34.96 17.45
N PRO A 90 6.92 33.75 17.51
CA PRO A 90 6.72 32.77 16.44
C PRO A 90 5.60 33.15 15.46
N VAL A 91 5.69 32.68 14.21
CA VAL A 91 4.74 33.05 13.16
C VAL A 91 3.37 32.40 13.43
N TYR A 92 2.39 33.24 13.78
CA TYR A 92 0.99 32.85 13.89
C TYR A 92 0.22 33.35 12.67
N PHE A 93 -0.07 32.41 11.75
CA PHE A 93 -0.84 32.71 10.55
C PHE A 93 -1.85 31.59 10.30
N THR A 94 -3.14 31.94 10.28
CA THR A 94 -4.24 31.03 9.95
C THR A 94 -4.92 31.50 8.68
N HIS A 95 -4.93 30.66 7.65
CA HIS A 95 -5.72 30.93 6.44
C HIS A 95 -7.21 31.00 6.76
N GLY A 96 -7.90 32.06 6.33
CA GLY A 96 -9.34 32.04 6.17
C GLY A 96 -9.73 31.07 5.03
N ALA A 97 -10.76 30.24 5.25
CA ALA A 97 -11.27 29.35 4.21
C ALA A 97 -11.78 30.20 3.03
N GLY A 98 -10.99 30.34 1.97
CA GLY A 98 -11.37 31.09 0.76
C GLY A 98 -10.33 32.08 0.21
N ASP A 99 -9.18 32.25 0.87
CA ASP A 99 -8.13 33.12 0.35
C ASP A 99 -7.14 32.32 -0.52
N ASP A 100 -7.10 32.65 -1.81
CA ASP A 100 -6.06 32.23 -2.77
C ASP A 100 -4.75 32.97 -2.53
N LEU A 101 -4.19 32.90 -1.31
CA LEU A 101 -2.92 33.53 -0.97
C LEU A 101 -1.76 32.59 -1.33
N ASN A 102 -0.79 33.10 -2.10
CA ASN A 102 0.40 32.35 -2.53
C ASN A 102 1.43 32.12 -1.39
N ALA A 103 1.28 32.75 -0.23
CA ALA A 103 2.21 32.64 0.90
C ALA A 103 1.63 31.71 1.99
N THR A 104 2.33 30.58 2.25
CA THR A 104 1.99 29.70 3.37
C THR A 104 2.65 30.16 4.67
N ARG A 105 2.10 29.71 5.84
CA ARG A 105 2.73 29.95 7.15
C ARG A 105 4.20 29.48 7.17
N ASP A 106 4.47 28.33 6.58
CA ASP A 106 5.83 27.75 6.56
C ASP A 106 6.78 28.57 5.68
N ASP A 107 6.29 29.22 4.63
CA ASP A 107 7.09 30.15 3.82
C ASP A 107 7.45 31.41 4.59
N LEU A 108 6.50 31.95 5.37
CA LEU A 108 6.76 33.10 6.24
C LEU A 108 7.75 32.74 7.36
N SER A 109 7.57 31.62 8.03
CA SER A 109 8.50 31.17 9.08
C SER A 109 9.91 30.96 8.51
N ARG A 110 10.02 30.41 7.30
CA ARG A 110 11.32 30.22 6.62
C ARG A 110 11.96 31.57 6.26
N ALA A 111 11.19 32.51 5.73
CA ALA A 111 11.69 33.86 5.40
C ALA A 111 12.16 34.62 6.64
N LEU A 112 11.39 34.52 7.73
CA LEU A 112 11.79 35.12 9.02
C LEU A 112 13.07 34.46 9.59
N MET A 113 13.18 33.13 9.46
CA MET A 113 14.39 32.41 9.86
C MET A 113 15.62 32.87 9.08
N HIS A 114 15.50 33.06 7.77
CA HIS A 114 16.59 33.59 6.95
C HIS A 114 16.96 35.02 7.37
N ALA A 115 15.97 35.86 7.68
CA ALA A 115 16.23 37.18 8.23
C ALA A 115 16.99 37.15 9.56
N PHE A 116 16.64 36.24 10.48
CA PHE A 116 17.38 36.03 11.75
C PHE A 116 18.83 35.61 11.50
N CYS A 117 19.09 34.84 10.48
CA CYS A 117 20.44 34.35 10.13
C CYS A 117 21.23 35.29 9.21
N SER A 118 20.66 36.43 8.83
CA SER A 118 21.27 37.34 7.83
C SER A 118 22.58 38.00 8.27
N THR A 119 22.75 38.23 9.56
CA THR A 119 23.95 38.84 10.15
C THR A 119 24.30 38.23 11.50
N PRO A 120 25.61 38.03 11.80
CA PRO A 120 26.06 37.57 13.12
C PRO A 120 25.81 38.61 14.24
N TYR A 121 25.49 39.85 13.91
CA TYR A 121 25.21 40.91 14.89
C TYR A 121 23.86 40.73 15.58
N PHE A 122 22.99 39.89 15.06
CA PHE A 122 21.74 39.51 15.73
C PHE A 122 21.97 38.52 16.89
N GLU A 123 23.13 37.90 17.02
CA GLU A 123 23.44 36.89 18.05
C GLU A 123 23.05 37.35 19.46
N PRO A 124 23.40 38.56 19.95
CA PRO A 124 23.12 38.97 21.33
C PRO A 124 21.61 39.08 21.65
N PHE A 125 20.79 39.20 20.63
CA PHE A 125 19.34 39.35 20.75
C PHE A 125 18.61 38.06 20.39
N ALA A 126 19.00 37.42 19.31
CA ALA A 126 18.33 36.25 18.79
C ALA A 126 18.49 35.01 19.69
N ILE A 127 19.70 34.72 20.17
CA ILE A 127 19.93 33.56 21.00
C ILE A 127 19.16 33.64 22.33
N PRO A 128 19.19 34.71 23.11
CA PRO A 128 18.39 34.78 24.32
C PRO A 128 16.90 34.68 24.07
N LEU A 129 16.37 35.29 22.99
CA LEU A 129 14.95 35.17 22.61
C LEU A 129 14.57 33.72 22.30
N LEU A 130 15.34 33.03 21.48
CA LEU A 130 15.06 31.64 21.09
C LEU A 130 15.13 30.71 22.31
N LEU A 131 16.11 30.92 23.22
CA LEU A 131 16.24 30.13 24.44
C LEU A 131 15.08 30.39 25.43
N ASP A 132 14.60 31.66 25.53
CA ASP A 132 13.41 31.99 26.31
C ASP A 132 12.17 31.27 25.77
N LYS A 133 11.96 31.30 24.46
CA LYS A 133 10.81 30.64 23.80
C LYS A 133 10.86 29.12 23.92
N LEU A 134 12.00 28.49 24.12
CA LEU A 134 12.10 27.06 24.44
C LEU A 134 11.44 26.71 25.78
N SER A 135 11.35 27.67 26.71
CA SER A 135 10.64 27.51 27.97
C SER A 135 9.14 27.80 27.88
N SER A 136 8.64 28.25 26.74
CA SER A 136 7.22 28.55 26.51
C SER A 136 6.34 27.30 26.64
N SER A 137 5.07 27.49 27.05
CA SER A 137 4.07 26.42 27.06
C SER A 137 3.56 26.02 25.65
N LEU A 138 3.86 26.82 24.61
CA LEU A 138 3.36 26.62 23.25
C LEU A 138 4.28 25.69 22.46
N PRO A 139 3.80 24.49 22.02
CA PRO A 139 4.65 23.52 21.28
C PRO A 139 5.21 24.08 19.97
N LEU A 140 4.44 24.93 19.30
CA LEU A 140 4.83 25.55 18.05
C LEU A 140 6.02 26.51 18.24
N ALA A 141 5.97 27.33 19.28
CA ALA A 141 7.06 28.24 19.59
C ALA A 141 8.36 27.50 19.91
N LYS A 142 8.27 26.40 20.66
CA LYS A 142 9.42 25.51 20.93
C LYS A 142 10.01 24.93 19.67
N LEU A 143 9.17 24.37 18.80
CA LEU A 143 9.62 23.74 17.56
C LEU A 143 10.29 24.73 16.62
N GLU A 144 9.71 25.93 16.44
CA GLU A 144 10.29 26.99 15.63
C GLU A 144 11.59 27.50 16.24
N SER A 145 11.63 27.67 17.56
CA SER A 145 12.88 28.08 18.25
C SER A 145 14.01 27.11 18.01
N LEU A 146 13.78 25.79 18.03
CA LEU A 146 14.81 24.79 17.74
C LEU A 146 15.32 24.91 16.30
N LYS A 147 14.41 25.05 15.32
CA LYS A 147 14.79 25.22 13.91
C LYS A 147 15.58 26.51 13.67
N TYR A 148 15.17 27.59 14.28
CA TYR A 148 15.89 28.86 14.16
C TYR A 148 17.23 28.80 14.86
N LEU A 149 17.30 28.18 16.04
CA LEU A 149 18.54 27.99 16.80
C LEU A 149 19.54 27.14 16.00
N ASP A 150 19.10 26.06 15.39
CA ASP A 150 19.95 25.20 14.53
C ASP A 150 20.59 26.00 13.39
N ASN A 151 19.83 26.85 12.72
CA ASN A 151 20.33 27.70 11.65
C ASN A 151 21.21 28.84 12.18
N CYS A 152 20.83 29.52 13.26
CA CYS A 152 21.65 30.58 13.85
C CYS A 152 23.02 30.09 14.30
N ILE A 153 23.13 28.90 14.89
CA ILE A 153 24.41 28.28 15.27
C ILE A 153 25.33 28.13 14.06
N ARG A 154 24.79 27.73 12.91
CA ARG A 154 25.59 27.55 11.65
C ARG A 154 26.10 28.88 11.13
N PHE A 155 25.33 29.97 11.25
CA PHE A 155 25.62 31.25 10.61
C PHE A 155 26.35 32.26 11.48
N TYR A 156 26.16 32.23 12.82
CA TYR A 156 26.78 33.23 13.69
C TYR A 156 28.27 33.02 13.98
N GLY A 157 28.78 31.79 13.75
CA GLY A 157 30.18 31.43 13.94
C GLY A 157 30.55 31.03 15.36
N ALA A 158 31.55 30.16 15.47
CA ALA A 158 31.99 29.56 16.73
C ALA A 158 32.33 30.56 17.84
N ASP A 159 33.11 31.60 17.53
CA ASP A 159 33.57 32.56 18.53
C ASP A 159 32.45 33.33 19.25
N ARG A 160 31.34 33.52 18.57
CA ARG A 160 30.15 34.15 19.14
C ARG A 160 29.30 33.18 19.90
N MET A 161 29.08 31.98 19.34
CA MET A 161 28.23 30.95 19.94
C MET A 161 28.81 30.35 21.20
N VAL A 162 30.13 30.31 21.37
CA VAL A 162 30.80 29.87 22.61
C VAL A 162 30.30 30.60 23.85
N ARG A 163 29.93 31.85 23.74
CA ARG A 163 29.40 32.65 24.89
C ARG A 163 28.06 32.10 25.40
N HIS A 164 27.29 31.49 24.53
CA HIS A 164 25.97 30.94 24.82
C HIS A 164 25.99 29.43 25.04
N ALA A 165 27.12 28.76 24.89
CA ALA A 165 27.25 27.30 24.89
C ALA A 165 26.59 26.64 26.11
N SER A 166 26.80 27.18 27.31
CA SER A 166 26.21 26.67 28.56
C SER A 166 24.68 26.83 28.58
N ALA A 167 24.15 27.99 28.13
CA ALA A 167 22.72 28.28 28.10
C ALA A 167 22.02 27.39 27.02
N VAL A 168 22.66 27.24 25.86
CA VAL A 168 22.16 26.36 24.79
C VAL A 168 22.07 24.91 25.28
N TRP A 169 23.13 24.41 25.90
CA TRP A 169 23.11 23.05 26.45
C TRP A 169 22.01 22.85 27.50
N LEU A 170 21.90 23.78 28.45
CA LEU A 170 20.89 23.69 29.50
C LEU A 170 19.48 23.56 28.91
N LYS A 171 19.14 24.39 27.92
CA LYS A 171 17.82 24.39 27.31
C LYS A 171 17.58 23.17 26.40
N LEU A 172 18.56 22.72 25.62
CA LEU A 172 18.47 21.49 24.85
C LEU A 172 18.29 20.28 25.76
N LYS A 173 19.03 20.23 26.89
CA LYS A 173 18.90 19.18 27.91
C LYS A 173 17.46 19.10 28.46
N GLU A 174 16.86 20.25 28.84
CA GLU A 174 15.46 20.30 29.30
C GLU A 174 14.50 19.71 28.27
N VAL A 175 14.65 20.03 26.97
CA VAL A 175 13.78 19.53 25.91
C VAL A 175 14.02 18.02 25.66
N ILE A 176 15.27 17.58 25.55
CA ILE A 176 15.63 16.19 25.25
C ILE A 176 15.14 15.25 26.35
N PHE A 177 15.30 15.64 27.62
CA PHE A 177 14.88 14.81 28.75
C PHE A 177 13.41 14.98 29.16
N SER A 178 12.64 15.84 28.45
CA SER A 178 11.18 16.00 28.64
C SER A 178 10.34 14.95 27.90
N LEU A 179 10.93 13.86 27.43
CA LEU A 179 10.24 12.78 26.71
C LEU A 179 9.10 12.19 27.52
N SER A 180 7.93 12.05 26.90
CA SER A 180 6.81 11.35 27.51
C SER A 180 6.92 9.83 27.24
N PRO A 181 6.57 8.99 28.23
CA PRO A 181 6.80 7.54 28.22
C PRO A 181 6.08 6.78 27.12
N GLU A 182 4.92 7.26 26.66
CA GLU A 182 4.03 6.54 25.73
C GLU A 182 4.55 6.44 24.30
N GLN A 183 5.62 7.17 23.96
CA GLN A 183 6.12 7.32 22.59
C GLN A 183 7.30 6.42 22.23
N LEU A 184 7.83 5.70 23.20
CA LEU A 184 9.09 4.95 23.07
C LEU A 184 8.92 3.47 22.78
N LEU A 185 7.68 2.97 22.83
CA LEU A 185 7.40 1.58 22.49
C LEU A 185 7.46 1.39 20.99
N LEU A 186 8.49 0.72 20.51
CA LEU A 186 8.70 0.37 19.10
C LEU A 186 7.57 -0.48 18.47
N THR A 187 6.58 -0.87 19.26
CA THR A 187 5.54 -1.85 18.88
C THR A 187 4.12 -1.31 18.75
N SER A 188 3.84 -0.04 19.10
CA SER A 188 2.47 0.48 19.04
C SER A 188 2.17 1.25 17.77
N GLY A 189 1.08 0.85 17.11
CA GLY A 189 0.63 1.39 15.83
C GLY A 189 0.23 2.86 15.87
N SER A 190 0.26 3.46 14.68
CA SER A 190 -0.19 4.79 14.23
C SER A 190 -0.30 5.90 15.30
N PRO A 191 0.63 6.86 15.33
CA PRO A 191 0.61 7.96 16.28
C PRO A 191 -0.50 8.98 15.97
N LYS A 192 -1.20 9.46 17.03
CA LYS A 192 -2.12 10.59 16.96
C LYS A 192 -1.34 11.91 16.73
N ASP A 193 -1.97 12.90 16.12
CA ASP A 193 -1.29 14.14 15.65
C ASP A 193 -0.53 14.92 16.75
N ALA A 194 -0.97 14.89 18.01
CA ALA A 194 -0.26 15.51 19.13
C ALA A 194 1.08 14.82 19.47
N GLU A 195 1.21 13.52 19.18
CA GLU A 195 2.41 12.70 19.40
C GLU A 195 3.45 12.94 18.30
N LYS A 196 3.01 13.17 17.05
CA LYS A 196 3.91 13.57 15.96
C LYS A 196 4.68 14.85 16.29
N ASN A 197 4.02 15.86 16.84
CA ASN A 197 4.64 17.14 17.16
C ASN A 197 5.69 17.03 18.28
N LYS A 198 5.48 16.16 19.29
CA LYS A 198 6.47 15.95 20.35
C LYS A 198 7.69 15.15 19.88
N ASN A 199 7.50 14.11 19.08
CA ASN A 199 8.62 13.36 18.49
C ASN A 199 9.46 14.24 17.57
N GLN A 200 8.79 15.12 16.81
CA GLN A 200 9.48 16.09 15.97
C GLN A 200 10.30 17.08 16.81
N MET A 201 9.80 17.53 17.95
CA MET A 201 10.50 18.47 18.83
C MET A 201 11.80 17.88 19.40
N VAL A 202 11.77 16.62 19.83
CA VAL A 202 12.99 15.95 20.33
C VAL A 202 13.98 15.68 19.20
N SER A 203 13.49 15.26 18.04
CA SER A 203 14.33 15.10 16.85
C SER A 203 15.03 16.39 16.45
N GLU A 204 14.32 17.53 16.47
CA GLU A 204 14.91 18.84 16.17
C GLU A 204 15.89 19.29 17.26
N ALA A 205 15.62 18.97 18.54
CA ALA A 205 16.55 19.27 19.62
C ALA A 205 17.86 18.45 19.50
N LEU A 206 17.77 17.19 19.11
CA LEU A 206 18.94 16.35 18.84
C LEU A 206 19.72 16.81 17.60
N ASN A 207 19.02 17.25 16.56
CA ASN A 207 19.66 17.86 15.37
C ASN A 207 20.39 19.17 15.75
N CYS A 208 19.75 20.02 16.55
CA CYS A 208 20.35 21.24 17.06
C CYS A 208 21.58 20.93 17.94
N LEU A 209 21.54 19.90 18.77
CA LEU A 209 22.68 19.43 19.55
C LEU A 209 23.85 19.00 18.64
N LYS A 210 23.58 18.21 17.60
CA LYS A 210 24.58 17.79 16.61
C LYS A 210 25.21 18.98 15.91
N THR A 211 24.42 19.98 15.53
CA THR A 211 24.89 21.22 14.92
C THR A 211 25.73 22.03 15.91
N ALA A 212 25.31 22.14 17.17
CA ALA A 212 26.05 22.83 18.19
C ALA A 212 27.46 22.23 18.40
N ILE A 213 27.55 20.92 18.48
CA ILE A 213 28.84 20.21 18.59
C ILE A 213 29.72 20.47 17.35
N THR A 214 29.11 20.45 16.15
CA THR A 214 29.89 20.59 14.90
C THR A 214 30.40 22.02 14.66
N TYR A 215 29.64 23.03 15.08
CA TYR A 215 29.93 24.42 14.72
C TYR A 215 30.43 25.30 15.89
N ILE A 216 30.21 24.93 17.17
CA ILE A 216 30.69 25.67 18.34
C ILE A 216 32.09 25.22 18.71
N ASP A 217 32.35 23.88 18.63
CA ASP A 217 33.70 23.38 18.92
C ASP A 217 34.64 23.58 17.73
N SER A 218 35.82 24.12 18.03
CA SER A 218 36.90 24.20 17.06
C SER A 218 37.86 23.01 17.25
N PRO A 219 38.68 22.63 16.25
CA PRO A 219 39.59 21.48 16.33
C PRO A 219 40.53 21.51 17.55
N ASP A 220 40.78 22.69 18.13
CA ASP A 220 41.70 22.87 19.27
C ASP A 220 40.99 23.09 20.61
N LYS A 221 39.65 23.18 20.62
CA LYS A 221 38.89 23.51 21.84
C LYS A 221 37.60 22.73 21.92
N ASP A 222 37.64 21.62 22.65
CA ASP A 222 36.50 20.72 22.92
C ASP A 222 35.59 21.28 24.03
N LEU A 223 35.18 22.55 23.93
CA LEU A 223 34.51 23.27 25.00
C LEU A 223 33.09 22.79 25.22
N PHE A 224 32.32 22.68 24.15
CA PHE A 224 30.89 22.30 24.24
C PHE A 224 30.74 20.83 24.62
N ILE A 225 31.54 19.96 24.04
CA ILE A 225 31.55 18.51 24.35
C ILE A 225 31.96 18.25 25.79
N ASN A 226 33.02 18.92 26.27
CA ASN A 226 33.44 18.79 27.68
C ASN A 226 32.37 19.31 28.64
N LEU A 227 31.63 20.36 28.28
CA LEU A 227 30.51 20.87 29.07
C LEU A 227 29.39 19.81 29.21
N ILE A 228 29.12 19.00 28.17
CA ILE A 228 28.13 17.92 28.20
C ILE A 228 28.67 16.73 29.00
N LEU A 229 29.87 16.28 28.75
CA LEU A 229 30.49 15.12 29.44
C LEU A 229 30.70 15.33 30.93
N LEU A 230 30.95 16.57 31.35
CA LEU A 230 31.13 16.93 32.75
C LEU A 230 29.84 17.42 33.44
N ASP A 231 28.71 17.39 32.73
CA ASP A 231 27.42 17.77 33.31
C ASP A 231 27.05 16.78 34.43
N GLU A 232 26.80 17.29 35.65
CA GLU A 232 26.50 16.46 36.82
C GLU A 232 25.31 15.51 36.61
N ASP A 233 24.27 15.97 35.91
CA ASP A 233 23.08 15.14 35.67
C ASP A 233 23.40 13.98 34.74
N ILE A 234 24.22 14.20 33.70
CA ILE A 234 24.63 13.17 32.75
C ILE A 234 25.53 12.14 33.47
N VAL A 235 26.54 12.63 34.20
CA VAL A 235 27.45 11.76 34.96
C VAL A 235 26.70 10.93 36.00
N ASN A 236 25.81 11.53 36.79
CA ASN A 236 25.00 10.84 37.76
C ASN A 236 24.07 9.79 37.12
N LYS A 237 23.47 10.07 35.99
CA LYS A 237 22.65 9.10 35.26
C LYS A 237 23.46 7.92 34.76
N ILE A 238 24.63 8.13 34.17
CA ILE A 238 25.53 7.06 33.74
C ILE A 238 25.98 6.25 34.94
N HIS A 239 26.32 6.91 36.03
CA HIS A 239 26.77 6.24 37.26
C HIS A 239 25.64 5.42 37.90
N SER A 240 24.40 5.92 37.91
CA SER A 240 23.25 5.17 38.40
C SER A 240 22.98 3.90 37.58
N ILE A 241 23.15 3.97 36.24
CA ILE A 241 23.05 2.78 35.39
C ILE A 241 24.21 1.81 35.64
N SER A 242 25.42 2.32 35.85
CA SER A 242 26.62 1.51 36.05
C SER A 242 26.71 0.88 37.42
N SER A 243 26.13 1.46 38.47
CA SER A 243 26.17 0.99 39.87
C SER A 243 24.97 0.15 40.27
N ALA A 244 23.93 0.07 39.46
CA ALA A 244 22.71 -0.66 39.77
C ALA A 244 22.92 -2.17 39.68
N GLU A 245 23.02 -2.87 40.80
CA GLU A 245 22.99 -4.33 40.85
C GLU A 245 21.67 -4.92 40.29
N LYS A 246 20.60 -4.13 40.20
CA LYS A 246 19.28 -4.50 39.69
C LYS A 246 18.59 -3.25 39.12
N SER A 247 18.88 -2.85 37.90
CA SER A 247 18.02 -1.87 37.26
C SER A 247 16.81 -2.59 36.67
N LEU A 248 15.83 -2.81 37.48
CA LEU A 248 14.47 -2.98 37.02
C LEU A 248 14.05 -1.63 36.43
N LEU A 249 13.79 -1.56 35.09
CA LEU A 249 12.98 -0.52 34.54
C LEU A 249 11.62 -0.63 35.22
N SER A 250 11.39 0.20 36.22
CA SER A 250 10.15 0.18 36.98
C SER A 250 9.06 1.00 36.31
N SER A 251 9.43 1.90 35.41
CA SER A 251 8.49 2.80 34.76
C SER A 251 8.88 3.09 33.32
N LEU A 252 7.90 3.51 32.52
CA LEU A 252 8.12 4.01 31.16
C LEU A 252 8.94 5.31 31.16
N GLU A 253 8.93 6.06 32.30
CA GLU A 253 9.73 7.27 32.46
C GLU A 253 11.22 6.93 32.53
N ASP A 254 11.60 5.86 33.23
CA ASP A 254 12.99 5.39 33.29
C ASP A 254 13.50 5.00 31.91
N LEU A 255 12.66 4.32 31.11
CA LEU A 255 12.96 3.96 29.73
C LEU A 255 13.21 5.21 28.88
N ALA A 256 12.37 6.24 29.03
CA ALA A 256 12.50 7.49 28.33
C ALA A 256 13.82 8.22 28.65
N GLN A 257 14.20 8.22 29.93
CA GLN A 257 15.45 8.83 30.38
C GLN A 257 16.68 8.09 29.83
N VAL A 258 16.64 6.75 29.80
CA VAL A 258 17.72 5.94 29.22
C VAL A 258 17.86 6.18 27.72
N HIS A 259 16.74 6.30 26.99
CA HIS A 259 16.75 6.59 25.56
C HIS A 259 17.27 8.01 25.25
N ALA A 260 16.88 8.99 26.03
CA ALA A 260 17.39 10.35 25.90
C ALA A 260 18.92 10.41 26.14
N LEU A 261 19.39 9.75 27.20
CA LEU A 261 20.81 9.65 27.52
C LEU A 261 21.59 8.96 26.40
N GLY A 262 21.10 7.82 25.91
CA GLY A 262 21.74 7.09 24.80
C GLY A 262 21.83 7.93 23.53
N SER A 263 20.80 8.73 23.22
CA SER A 263 20.83 9.63 22.06
C SER A 263 21.87 10.74 22.20
N VAL A 264 22.02 11.31 23.39
CA VAL A 264 23.07 12.31 23.66
C VAL A 264 24.46 11.70 23.52
N ILE A 265 24.70 10.53 24.12
CA ILE A 265 26.00 9.83 24.03
C ILE A 265 26.31 9.43 22.58
N SER A 266 25.30 9.01 21.82
CA SER A 266 25.45 8.66 20.40
C SER A 266 25.92 9.85 19.58
N ILE A 267 25.27 11.01 19.73
CA ILE A 267 25.65 12.25 19.02
C ILE A 267 27.08 12.68 19.38
N LEU A 268 27.44 12.61 20.67
CA LEU A 268 28.83 12.92 21.11
C LEU A 268 29.84 11.99 20.43
N ALA A 269 29.59 10.67 20.48
CA ALA A 269 30.50 9.70 19.90
C ALA A 269 30.59 9.79 18.36
N GLU A 270 29.50 10.19 17.67
CA GLU A 270 29.46 10.37 16.22
C GLU A 270 30.19 11.64 15.74
N SER A 271 30.45 12.60 16.62
CA SER A 271 31.00 13.91 16.24
C SER A 271 32.44 13.85 15.74
N SER A 272 33.26 12.96 16.28
CA SER A 272 34.61 12.69 15.78
C SER A 272 35.16 11.34 16.22
N THR A 273 36.19 10.84 15.52
CA THR A 273 36.91 9.61 15.89
C THR A 273 37.59 9.69 17.26
N TYR A 274 38.04 10.88 17.65
CA TYR A 274 38.61 11.16 18.96
C TYR A 274 37.60 11.00 20.09
N PHE A 275 36.41 11.60 19.94
CA PHE A 275 35.35 11.50 20.96
C PHE A 275 34.75 10.09 21.00
N CYS A 276 34.59 9.44 19.87
CA CYS A 276 34.19 8.02 19.82
C CYS A 276 35.16 7.18 20.68
N THR A 277 36.45 7.36 20.50
CA THR A 277 37.46 6.64 21.26
C THR A 277 37.37 6.93 22.76
N ARG A 278 37.17 8.18 23.13
CA ARG A 278 37.06 8.61 24.53
C ARG A 278 35.83 8.03 25.22
N VAL A 279 34.64 8.12 24.58
CA VAL A 279 33.40 7.56 25.10
C VAL A 279 33.48 6.04 25.27
N LEU A 280 34.11 5.33 24.32
CA LEU A 280 34.30 3.89 24.42
C LEU A 280 35.29 3.52 25.55
N GLN A 281 36.40 4.25 25.72
CA GLN A 281 37.36 4.00 26.78
C GLN A 281 36.74 4.20 28.16
N GLU A 282 35.95 5.26 28.35
CA GLU A 282 35.38 5.60 29.65
C GLU A 282 34.21 4.70 30.03
N HIS A 283 33.40 4.25 29.08
CA HIS A 283 32.13 3.63 29.40
C HIS A 283 31.95 2.19 28.88
N LEU A 284 32.36 1.86 27.63
CA LEU A 284 32.03 0.57 27.00
C LEU A 284 32.54 -0.63 27.81
N THR A 285 33.82 -0.59 28.23
CA THR A 285 34.45 -1.70 28.92
C THR A 285 33.70 -2.02 30.20
N HIS A 286 33.39 -1.00 30.98
CA HIS A 286 32.67 -1.17 32.27
C HIS A 286 31.23 -1.66 32.08
N LEU A 287 30.49 -1.14 31.09
CA LEU A 287 29.12 -1.58 30.79
C LEU A 287 29.07 -3.05 30.33
N VAL A 288 30.01 -3.46 29.47
CA VAL A 288 30.13 -4.86 29.03
C VAL A 288 30.46 -5.79 30.18
N ASP A 289 31.34 -5.40 31.09
CA ASP A 289 31.71 -6.21 32.24
C ASP A 289 30.52 -6.38 33.22
N ILE A 290 29.72 -5.33 33.45
CA ILE A 290 28.46 -5.41 34.24
C ILE A 290 27.48 -6.40 33.62
N LEU A 291 27.31 -6.35 32.31
CA LEU A 291 26.41 -7.25 31.59
C LEU A 291 26.92 -8.71 31.61
N GLY A 292 28.23 -8.91 31.53
CA GLY A 292 28.87 -10.24 31.58
C GLY A 292 28.75 -10.90 32.94
N THR A 293 28.94 -10.17 34.04
CA THR A 293 28.79 -10.71 35.40
C THR A 293 27.36 -11.15 35.71
N SER A 294 26.35 -10.49 35.09
CA SER A 294 24.93 -10.87 35.30
C SER A 294 24.59 -12.22 34.65
N THR A 295 25.27 -12.61 33.56
CA THR A 295 25.02 -13.88 32.85
C THR A 295 25.72 -15.09 33.46
N ASP A 296 26.85 -14.90 34.14
CA ASP A 296 27.59 -15.99 34.79
C ASP A 296 26.90 -16.50 36.07
N TYR A 297 26.08 -15.68 36.73
CA TYR A 297 25.32 -16.07 37.92
C TYR A 297 24.16 -17.05 37.60
N GLU A 298 23.59 -17.04 36.41
CA GLU A 298 22.51 -17.97 36.02
C GLU A 298 23.00 -19.42 35.86
N SER A 299 24.29 -19.62 35.55
CA SER A 299 24.85 -20.96 35.34
C SER A 299 25.11 -21.72 36.66
N GLN A 300 25.10 -21.07 37.85
CA GLN A 300 25.50 -21.67 39.14
C GLN A 300 24.37 -21.83 40.14
N CYS A 301 23.17 -21.27 39.90
CA CYS A 301 22.04 -21.34 40.86
C CYS A 301 20.84 -22.08 40.29
N ASN A 302 20.73 -23.36 40.53
CA ASN A 302 19.47 -24.12 40.47
C ASN A 302 18.51 -23.62 41.54
N GLY A 303 17.70 -22.59 41.24
CA GLY A 303 16.63 -22.15 42.16
C GLY A 303 16.27 -20.68 42.00
N SER A 304 15.22 -20.42 41.25
CA SER A 304 14.22 -19.32 41.35
C SER A 304 14.68 -17.91 41.78
N SER A 305 15.63 -17.30 41.12
CA SER A 305 15.66 -15.83 40.99
C SER A 305 16.31 -15.47 39.66
N SER A 306 15.48 -15.06 38.68
CA SER A 306 15.99 -14.51 37.42
C SER A 306 16.81 -13.28 37.80
N ALA A 307 18.11 -13.32 37.53
CA ALA A 307 18.97 -12.15 37.65
C ALA A 307 18.44 -11.08 36.65
N ALA A 308 18.00 -9.94 37.18
CA ALA A 308 17.47 -8.88 36.37
C ALA A 308 18.63 -8.26 35.57
N ILE A 309 18.61 -8.41 34.28
CA ILE A 309 19.59 -7.86 33.34
C ILE A 309 19.45 -6.33 33.30
N ASN A 310 20.57 -5.62 33.29
CA ASN A 310 20.57 -4.16 33.24
C ASN A 310 20.28 -3.64 31.82
N TYR A 311 19.01 -3.29 31.52
CA TYR A 311 18.59 -2.75 30.22
C TYR A 311 19.33 -1.47 29.85
N GLY A 312 19.53 -0.56 30.80
CA GLY A 312 20.23 0.70 30.54
C GLY A 312 21.65 0.47 30.03
N ALA A 313 22.38 -0.46 30.66
CA ALA A 313 23.71 -0.84 30.20
C ALA A 313 23.69 -1.47 28.80
N LEU A 314 22.75 -2.38 28.54
CA LEU A 314 22.59 -3.00 27.21
C LEU A 314 22.28 -1.93 26.14
N TYR A 315 21.34 -1.05 26.41
CA TYR A 315 20.94 0.00 25.48
C TYR A 315 22.08 0.97 25.16
N LEU A 316 22.81 1.44 26.19
CA LEU A 316 23.99 2.31 26.01
C LEU A 316 25.08 1.61 25.19
N CYS A 317 25.39 0.33 25.46
CA CYS A 317 26.31 -0.45 24.64
C CYS A 317 25.89 -0.46 23.16
N VAL A 318 24.61 -0.73 22.87
CA VAL A 318 24.12 -0.77 21.49
C VAL A 318 24.14 0.62 20.82
N GLN A 319 23.88 1.70 21.54
CA GLN A 319 24.03 3.05 21.01
C GLN A 319 25.50 3.38 20.68
N MET A 320 26.45 3.03 21.56
CA MET A 320 27.87 3.20 21.27
C MET A 320 28.33 2.39 20.05
N LEU A 321 27.83 1.15 19.87
CA LEU A 321 28.07 0.34 18.66
C LEU A 321 27.51 1.04 17.40
N THR A 322 26.33 1.65 17.52
CA THR A 322 25.73 2.39 16.41
C THR A 322 26.58 3.59 16.03
N SER A 323 27.07 4.33 17.01
CA SER A 323 27.98 5.48 16.79
C SER A 323 29.29 5.06 16.15
N CYS A 324 29.90 3.95 16.59
CA CYS A 324 31.10 3.40 15.93
C CYS A 324 30.87 3.10 14.47
N ARG A 325 29.71 2.52 14.14
CA ARG A 325 29.35 2.24 12.75
C ARG A 325 29.18 3.52 11.94
N GLU A 326 28.52 4.56 12.47
CA GLU A 326 28.36 5.83 11.78
C GLU A 326 29.71 6.53 11.54
N VAL A 327 30.61 6.53 12.52
CA VAL A 327 31.99 7.03 12.37
C VAL A 327 32.73 6.22 11.29
N ALA A 328 32.61 4.90 11.29
CA ALA A 328 33.19 4.04 10.26
C ALA A 328 32.62 4.34 8.85
N LEU A 329 31.33 4.66 8.73
CA LEU A 329 30.70 5.04 7.46
C LEU A 329 31.23 6.38 6.93
N VAL A 330 31.41 7.37 7.80
CA VAL A 330 31.99 8.66 7.44
C VAL A 330 33.45 8.46 6.97
N SER A 331 34.24 7.73 7.75
CA SER A 331 35.66 7.42 7.38
C SER A 331 35.74 6.63 6.07
N TYR A 332 34.82 5.71 5.80
CA TYR A 332 34.71 4.98 4.53
C TYR A 332 34.41 5.90 3.33
N ALA A 333 33.53 6.90 3.52
CA ALA A 333 33.15 7.83 2.46
C ALA A 333 34.27 8.83 2.10
N GLU A 334 35.09 9.21 3.06
CA GLU A 334 36.18 10.16 2.88
C GLU A 334 37.48 9.53 2.29
N CYS A 335 37.71 8.23 2.50
CA CYS A 335 38.93 7.55 2.13
C CYS A 335 38.84 6.72 0.85
N SER A 336 39.16 7.33 -0.31
CA SER A 336 39.25 6.61 -1.59
C SER A 336 40.57 5.86 -1.81
N SER A 337 41.59 5.92 -0.94
CA SER A 337 42.91 5.30 -1.21
C SER A 337 43.93 5.17 -0.05
N ILE A 338 43.58 5.36 1.20
CA ILE A 338 44.52 5.21 2.31
C ILE A 338 44.12 4.00 3.16
N LYS A 339 45.11 3.09 3.42
CA LYS A 339 45.00 2.06 4.45
C LYS A 339 44.63 2.76 5.75
N LEU A 340 43.35 2.61 6.20
CA LEU A 340 42.93 3.11 7.51
C LEU A 340 43.91 2.53 8.53
N ALA A 341 44.69 3.40 9.14
CA ALA A 341 45.39 3.05 10.36
C ALA A 341 44.33 2.59 11.36
N LYS A 342 44.49 1.44 12.01
CA LYS A 342 43.55 0.96 13.03
C LYS A 342 43.38 2.04 14.08
N GLU A 343 42.22 2.71 14.06
CA GLU A 343 41.89 3.80 14.97
C GLU A 343 41.74 3.25 16.40
N SER A 344 41.97 4.09 17.40
CA SER A 344 41.93 3.64 18.79
C SER A 344 40.59 3.05 19.22
N TRP A 345 39.47 3.60 18.74
CA TRP A 345 38.12 3.08 19.01
C TRP A 345 37.95 1.65 18.45
N TRP A 346 38.55 1.37 17.29
CA TRP A 346 38.48 0.07 16.63
C TRP A 346 39.16 -1.03 17.48
N LEU A 347 40.31 -0.73 18.08
CA LEU A 347 41.03 -1.66 18.93
C LEU A 347 40.33 -1.96 20.26
N ILE A 348 39.58 -0.97 20.79
CA ILE A 348 38.77 -1.16 22.01
C ILE A 348 37.60 -2.09 21.71
N LEU A 349 36.93 -1.87 20.60
CA LEU A 349 35.80 -2.66 20.15
C LEU A 349 36.20 -4.10 19.83
N GLU A 350 37.31 -4.29 19.09
CA GLU A 350 37.86 -5.62 18.73
C GLU A 350 38.14 -6.49 19.98
N LYS A 351 38.63 -5.91 21.04
CA LYS A 351 38.91 -6.64 22.31
C LYS A 351 37.66 -7.15 23.02
N LYS A 352 36.52 -6.47 22.86
CA LYS A 352 35.27 -6.82 23.54
C LYS A 352 34.26 -7.47 22.65
N LEU A 353 34.60 -7.67 21.36
CA LEU A 353 33.67 -8.08 20.34
C LEU A 353 33.04 -9.46 20.60
N ASP A 354 33.84 -10.48 20.86
CA ASP A 354 33.38 -11.85 21.11
C ASP A 354 32.45 -11.90 22.34
N GLN A 355 32.80 -11.15 23.40
CA GLN A 355 31.98 -11.03 24.59
C GLN A 355 30.63 -10.37 24.28
N LEU A 356 30.64 -9.31 23.47
CA LEU A 356 29.43 -8.61 23.04
C LEU A 356 28.52 -9.50 22.18
N ILE A 357 29.08 -10.22 21.20
CA ILE A 357 28.31 -11.12 20.32
C ILE A 357 27.65 -12.22 21.12
N HIS A 358 28.42 -12.87 22.02
CA HIS A 358 27.89 -13.92 22.89
C HIS A 358 26.76 -13.39 23.79
N LEU A 359 26.96 -12.22 24.37
CA LEU A 359 26.00 -11.56 25.24
C LEU A 359 24.71 -11.19 24.48
N LEU A 360 24.83 -10.53 23.33
CA LEU A 360 23.68 -10.18 22.50
C LEU A 360 22.95 -11.43 22.00
N GLY A 361 23.69 -12.50 21.66
CA GLY A 361 23.12 -13.77 21.24
C GLY A 361 22.34 -14.50 22.34
N SER A 362 22.78 -14.40 23.59
CA SER A 362 22.09 -15.03 24.73
C SER A 362 20.67 -14.50 24.92
N PHE A 363 20.40 -13.22 24.63
CA PHE A 363 19.06 -12.64 24.69
C PHE A 363 18.09 -13.25 23.66
N LEU A 364 18.60 -13.76 22.55
CA LEU A 364 17.76 -14.43 21.55
C LEU A 364 17.33 -15.83 22.01
N THR A 365 18.02 -16.42 22.99
CA THR A 365 17.76 -17.79 23.46
C THR A 365 16.84 -17.87 24.67
N LEU A 366 16.52 -16.74 25.33
CA LEU A 366 15.68 -16.70 26.52
C LEU A 366 14.26 -17.21 26.24
N ASP A 367 13.80 -18.20 27.02
CA ASP A 367 12.48 -18.82 26.84
C ASP A 367 11.29 -17.95 27.27
N SER A 368 10.14 -18.19 26.61
CA SER A 368 8.94 -17.32 26.66
C SER A 368 8.05 -17.49 27.91
N GLN A 369 8.45 -18.18 28.95
CA GLN A 369 7.53 -18.60 30.01
C GLN A 369 7.46 -17.72 31.28
N SER A 370 8.14 -16.58 31.37
CA SER A 370 8.05 -15.70 32.53
C SER A 370 7.16 -14.46 32.31
N GLU A 371 6.31 -14.16 33.27
CA GLU A 371 5.18 -13.19 33.21
C GLU A 371 5.53 -11.69 33.06
N GLN A 372 6.77 -11.28 32.84
CA GLN A 372 7.14 -9.85 32.64
C GLN A 372 7.24 -9.51 31.17
N SER A 373 6.15 -9.62 30.43
CA SER A 373 6.15 -9.60 28.96
C SER A 373 6.45 -8.26 28.29
N MET A 374 6.20 -7.11 28.93
CA MET A 374 6.23 -5.82 28.25
C MET A 374 7.65 -5.29 28.01
N PHE A 375 8.55 -5.40 28.98
CA PHE A 375 9.93 -4.94 28.81
C PHE A 375 10.84 -5.94 28.11
N ARG A 376 10.46 -7.22 28.06
CA ARG A 376 11.24 -8.27 27.41
C ARG A 376 11.38 -8.05 25.89
N GLN A 377 10.35 -7.56 25.25
CA GLN A 377 10.39 -7.24 23.81
C GLN A 377 11.44 -6.16 23.52
N GLU A 378 11.60 -5.18 24.41
CA GLU A 378 12.60 -4.12 24.30
C GLU A 378 14.03 -4.66 24.41
N TYR A 379 14.30 -5.59 25.35
CA TYR A 379 15.61 -6.25 25.45
C TYR A 379 15.99 -6.98 24.17
N VAL A 380 15.06 -7.78 23.65
CA VAL A 380 15.26 -8.54 22.43
C VAL A 380 15.44 -7.62 21.22
N ALA A 381 14.63 -6.58 21.11
CA ALA A 381 14.76 -5.60 20.03
C ALA A 381 16.11 -4.87 20.08
N CYS A 382 16.57 -4.52 21.28
CA CYS A 382 17.86 -3.91 21.50
C CYS A 382 19.02 -4.85 21.12
N ALA A 383 18.93 -6.13 21.50
CA ALA A 383 19.94 -7.14 21.17
C ALA A 383 20.01 -7.40 19.66
N VAL A 384 18.86 -7.55 18.99
CA VAL A 384 18.80 -7.69 17.52
C VAL A 384 19.40 -6.45 16.83
N LYS A 385 19.10 -5.23 17.35
CA LYS A 385 19.69 -3.99 16.84
C LYS A 385 21.21 -3.98 16.99
N GLY A 386 21.73 -4.46 18.12
CA GLY A 386 23.18 -4.58 18.37
C GLY A 386 23.85 -5.52 17.37
N LEU A 387 23.29 -6.73 17.17
CA LEU A 387 23.80 -7.71 16.19
C LEU A 387 23.72 -7.16 14.76
N LEU A 388 22.62 -6.52 14.39
CA LEU A 388 22.45 -5.84 13.10
C LEU A 388 23.52 -4.77 12.91
N THR A 389 23.75 -3.93 13.91
CA THR A 389 24.76 -2.86 13.85
C THR A 389 26.13 -3.43 13.62
N LEU A 390 26.53 -4.46 14.37
CA LEU A 390 27.82 -5.14 14.20
C LEU A 390 27.97 -5.74 12.79
N ALA A 391 26.96 -6.41 12.28
CA ALA A 391 26.98 -7.05 10.96
C ALA A 391 27.05 -6.05 9.78
N THR A 392 26.55 -4.82 9.97
CA THR A 392 26.42 -3.81 8.89
C THR A 392 27.58 -2.81 8.81
N PHE A 393 28.70 -3.03 9.51
CA PHE A 393 29.93 -2.27 9.30
C PHE A 393 30.46 -2.47 7.87
N PRO A 394 30.98 -1.41 7.20
CA PRO A 394 31.65 -1.53 5.91
C PRO A 394 32.78 -2.54 5.99
N GLU A 395 32.98 -3.38 4.97
CA GLU A 395 33.95 -4.50 5.00
C GLU A 395 35.39 -4.04 5.34
N GLN A 396 35.80 -2.89 4.83
CA GLN A 396 37.16 -2.35 5.03
C GLN A 396 37.36 -1.76 6.45
N CYS A 397 36.32 -1.36 7.12
CA CYS A 397 36.32 -0.76 8.45
C CYS A 397 35.65 -1.66 9.52
N SER A 398 35.42 -2.93 9.18
CA SER A 398 34.72 -3.87 10.06
C SER A 398 35.68 -4.43 11.11
N PRO A 399 35.35 -4.33 12.41
CA PRO A 399 36.10 -5.03 13.44
C PRO A 399 35.77 -6.55 13.46
N LEU A 400 34.74 -7.00 12.75
CA LEU A 400 34.29 -8.39 12.71
C LEU A 400 35.18 -9.23 11.81
N MET A 401 35.65 -10.37 12.29
CA MET A 401 36.21 -11.45 11.50
C MET A 401 35.08 -12.24 10.80
N ALA A 402 35.44 -12.96 9.73
CA ALA A 402 34.49 -13.76 8.94
C ALA A 402 33.71 -14.78 9.78
N ASN A 403 34.34 -15.42 10.76
CA ASN A 403 33.67 -16.40 11.66
C ASN A 403 32.65 -15.73 12.54
N ALA A 404 33.00 -14.61 13.18
CA ALA A 404 32.06 -13.84 14.03
C ALA A 404 30.87 -13.28 13.23
N PHE A 405 31.08 -12.90 11.98
CA PHE A 405 29.98 -12.50 11.07
C PHE A 405 29.08 -13.70 10.75
N GLU A 406 29.65 -14.88 10.47
CA GLU A 406 28.90 -16.11 10.24
C GLU A 406 28.08 -16.50 11.47
N ASP A 407 28.63 -16.37 12.69
CA ASP A 407 27.93 -16.66 13.95
C ASP A 407 26.72 -15.75 14.14
N ILE A 408 26.83 -14.46 13.88
CA ILE A 408 25.70 -13.53 13.95
C ILE A 408 24.58 -13.95 12.97
N LEU A 409 24.94 -14.26 11.73
CA LEU A 409 23.97 -14.72 10.74
C LEU A 409 23.32 -16.05 11.15
N ALA A 410 24.11 -16.99 11.67
CA ALA A 410 23.63 -18.29 12.14
C ALA A 410 22.64 -18.14 13.31
N MET A 411 22.93 -17.26 14.27
CA MET A 411 22.03 -16.96 15.40
C MET A 411 20.71 -16.39 14.90
N LEU A 412 20.71 -15.37 14.08
CA LEU A 412 19.50 -14.76 13.52
C LEU A 412 18.70 -15.74 12.65
N THR A 413 19.40 -16.55 11.82
CA THR A 413 18.76 -17.57 10.98
C THR A 413 18.15 -18.70 11.84
N SER A 414 18.77 -19.07 12.96
CA SER A 414 18.23 -20.07 13.87
C SER A 414 16.91 -19.62 14.49
N VAL A 415 16.76 -18.33 14.79
CA VAL A 415 15.48 -17.75 15.25
C VAL A 415 14.40 -17.92 14.16
N ILE A 416 14.72 -17.65 12.92
CA ILE A 416 13.76 -17.81 11.79
C ILE A 416 13.31 -19.28 11.66
N THR A 417 14.23 -20.23 11.82
CA THR A 417 13.95 -21.66 11.59
C THR A 417 13.34 -22.38 12.80
N SER A 418 13.63 -21.96 14.03
CA SER A 418 13.27 -22.69 15.24
C SER A 418 12.31 -21.96 16.19
N LYS A 419 12.21 -20.62 16.15
CA LYS A 419 11.41 -19.80 17.07
C LYS A 419 10.27 -19.06 16.41
N PHE A 420 9.66 -19.63 15.38
CA PHE A 420 8.57 -19.03 14.62
C PHE A 420 7.27 -18.82 15.43
N GLU A 421 7.12 -19.41 16.61
CA GLU A 421 5.98 -19.16 17.50
C GLU A 421 5.98 -17.73 18.06
N ASN A 422 7.17 -17.14 18.27
CA ASN A 422 7.29 -15.74 18.66
C ASN A 422 7.39 -14.86 17.39
N VAL A 423 6.23 -14.44 16.89
CA VAL A 423 6.09 -13.69 15.62
C VAL A 423 6.85 -12.38 15.65
N ASP A 424 6.91 -11.67 16.78
CA ASP A 424 7.58 -10.37 16.88
C ASP A 424 9.12 -10.54 16.80
N LEU A 425 9.67 -11.47 17.54
CA LEU A 425 11.11 -11.81 17.45
C LEU A 425 11.47 -12.30 16.05
N TRP A 426 10.62 -13.15 15.48
CA TRP A 426 10.81 -13.69 14.14
C TRP A 426 10.88 -12.57 13.08
N ARG A 427 9.92 -11.63 13.11
CA ARG A 427 9.91 -10.48 12.18
C ARG A 427 11.08 -9.54 12.38
N LEU A 428 11.47 -9.27 13.62
CA LEU A 428 12.65 -8.47 13.92
C LEU A 428 13.93 -9.10 13.35
N SER A 429 14.09 -10.42 13.55
CA SER A 429 15.24 -11.15 13.04
C SER A 429 15.26 -11.20 11.51
N LEU A 430 14.11 -11.39 10.88
CA LEU A 430 13.99 -11.34 9.42
C LEU A 430 14.36 -9.96 8.88
N LYS A 431 13.84 -8.90 9.47
CA LYS A 431 14.18 -7.52 9.10
C LYS A 431 15.66 -7.21 9.30
N ALA A 432 16.28 -7.75 10.35
CA ALA A 432 17.72 -7.63 10.57
C ALA A 432 18.50 -8.33 9.45
N LEU A 433 18.14 -9.57 9.10
CA LEU A 433 18.80 -10.32 8.03
C LEU A 433 18.66 -9.61 6.67
N THR A 434 17.49 -9.10 6.33
CA THR A 434 17.29 -8.34 5.08
C THR A 434 18.08 -7.03 5.05
N SER A 435 18.17 -6.34 6.20
CA SER A 435 18.97 -5.12 6.33
C SER A 435 20.47 -5.41 6.20
N ILE A 436 20.96 -6.53 6.76
CA ILE A 436 22.36 -6.98 6.59
C ILE A 436 22.63 -7.27 5.11
N GLY A 437 21.75 -8.02 4.45
CA GLY A 437 21.87 -8.32 3.02
C GLY A 437 21.90 -7.04 2.16
N SER A 438 20.99 -6.09 2.44
CA SER A 438 20.95 -4.79 1.75
C SER A 438 22.23 -3.98 1.94
N SER A 439 22.83 -4.05 3.14
CA SER A 439 24.13 -3.44 3.43
C SER A 439 25.28 -4.09 2.62
N ILE A 440 25.26 -5.42 2.50
CA ILE A 440 26.27 -6.17 1.69
C ILE A 440 26.19 -5.73 0.22
N VAL A 441 25.00 -5.65 -0.34
CA VAL A 441 24.78 -5.20 -1.72
C VAL A 441 25.22 -3.73 -1.90
N LYS A 442 24.86 -2.86 -0.96
CA LYS A 442 25.22 -1.43 -0.99
C LYS A 442 26.74 -1.21 -1.00
N PHE A 443 27.49 -2.01 -0.24
CA PHE A 443 28.95 -1.84 -0.10
C PHE A 443 29.77 -2.77 -1.02
N ASN A 444 29.11 -3.60 -1.86
CA ASN A 444 29.75 -4.62 -2.72
C ASN A 444 30.74 -5.52 -1.95
N ALA A 445 30.33 -5.95 -0.75
CA ALA A 445 31.15 -6.73 0.17
C ALA A 445 31.22 -8.22 -0.24
N SER A 446 32.09 -8.58 -1.19
CA SER A 446 32.09 -9.90 -1.84
C SER A 446 32.35 -11.08 -0.89
N GLN A 447 33.19 -10.94 0.13
CA GLN A 447 33.42 -12.00 1.12
C GLN A 447 32.19 -12.22 2.02
N LYS A 448 31.57 -11.13 2.51
CA LYS A 448 30.35 -11.18 3.31
C LYS A 448 29.17 -11.72 2.51
N GLU A 449 29.10 -11.45 1.19
CA GLU A 449 28.07 -11.96 0.29
C GLU A 449 28.08 -13.49 0.21
N VAL A 450 29.26 -14.12 0.05
CA VAL A 450 29.37 -15.57 0.01
C VAL A 450 28.91 -16.23 1.31
N ILE A 451 29.30 -15.65 2.46
CA ILE A 451 28.89 -16.15 3.78
C ILE A 451 27.37 -15.99 3.94
N TYR A 452 26.83 -14.83 3.56
CA TYR A 452 25.40 -14.55 3.64
C TYR A 452 24.56 -15.51 2.78
N CYS A 453 24.98 -15.76 1.53
CA CYS A 453 24.32 -16.73 0.67
C CYS A 453 24.28 -18.11 1.32
N ARG A 454 25.39 -18.63 1.81
CA ARG A 454 25.48 -19.96 2.41
C ARG A 454 24.71 -20.07 3.73
N THR A 455 24.81 -19.06 4.60
CA THR A 455 24.27 -19.15 5.96
C THR A 455 22.81 -18.77 6.05
N VAL A 456 22.35 -17.83 5.22
CA VAL A 456 20.98 -17.28 5.27
C VAL A 456 20.18 -17.77 4.08
N VAL A 457 20.60 -17.42 2.85
CA VAL A 457 19.78 -17.63 1.64
C VAL A 457 19.53 -19.12 1.40
N ASP A 458 20.58 -19.94 1.37
CA ASP A 458 20.45 -21.38 1.12
C ASP A 458 19.62 -22.09 2.18
N LYS A 459 19.77 -21.70 3.47
CA LYS A 459 18.96 -22.28 4.55
C LYS A 459 17.48 -21.88 4.46
N ILE A 460 17.20 -20.61 4.19
CA ILE A 460 15.80 -20.14 4.07
C ILE A 460 15.13 -20.76 2.83
N ILE A 461 15.86 -20.81 1.69
CA ILE A 461 15.36 -21.45 0.47
C ILE A 461 15.11 -22.95 0.67
N SER A 462 15.98 -23.63 1.44
CA SER A 462 15.80 -25.07 1.72
C SER A 462 14.50 -25.38 2.48
N LEU A 463 13.95 -24.42 3.24
CA LEU A 463 12.67 -24.57 3.90
C LEU A 463 11.50 -24.71 2.93
N LEU A 464 11.64 -24.20 1.70
CA LEU A 464 10.62 -24.34 0.66
C LEU A 464 10.55 -25.75 0.06
N GLN A 465 11.60 -26.57 0.21
CA GLN A 465 11.67 -27.91 -0.38
C GLN A 465 11.03 -28.99 0.51
N SER A 466 10.79 -28.68 1.79
CA SER A 466 10.21 -29.63 2.74
C SER A 466 8.71 -29.44 2.89
N TYR A 467 7.94 -30.47 2.51
CA TYR A 467 6.48 -30.46 2.67
C TYR A 467 6.07 -30.53 4.17
N ASP A 468 6.74 -31.39 4.94
CA ASP A 468 6.43 -31.68 6.35
C ASP A 468 7.21 -30.81 7.33
N GLY A 469 7.49 -29.55 6.99
CA GLY A 469 8.19 -28.63 7.89
C GLY A 469 7.34 -28.25 9.11
N SER A 470 7.93 -28.22 10.29
CA SER A 470 7.30 -27.74 11.54
C SER A 470 6.83 -26.28 11.46
N MET A 471 7.47 -25.47 10.60
CA MET A 471 7.15 -24.07 10.36
C MET A 471 6.00 -23.90 9.38
N PRO A 472 5.00 -23.02 9.66
CA PRO A 472 3.90 -22.71 8.75
C PRO A 472 4.39 -22.25 7.37
N LEU A 473 3.73 -22.72 6.29
CA LEU A 473 4.11 -22.38 4.92
C LEU A 473 4.09 -20.87 4.66
N SER A 474 3.12 -20.15 5.22
CA SER A 474 3.02 -18.69 5.07
C SER A 474 4.29 -17.97 5.55
N LEU A 475 4.85 -18.37 6.67
CA LEU A 475 6.08 -17.79 7.22
C LEU A 475 7.30 -18.19 6.39
N ARG A 476 7.35 -19.43 5.85
CA ARG A 476 8.43 -19.85 4.94
C ARG A 476 8.45 -19.02 3.66
N LEU A 477 7.28 -18.78 3.09
CA LEU A 477 7.13 -17.95 1.90
C LEU A 477 7.45 -16.48 2.17
N GLU A 478 7.02 -15.95 3.33
CA GLU A 478 7.35 -14.59 3.77
C GLU A 478 8.86 -14.42 3.92
N ALA A 479 9.53 -15.33 4.63
CA ALA A 479 10.98 -15.28 4.83
C ALA A 479 11.75 -15.35 3.49
N SER A 480 11.35 -16.26 2.61
CA SER A 480 12.02 -16.43 1.31
C SER A 480 11.84 -15.19 0.42
N TYR A 481 10.65 -14.62 0.38
CA TYR A 481 10.36 -13.42 -0.37
C TYR A 481 11.14 -12.21 0.16
N GLU A 482 11.11 -11.96 1.47
CA GLU A 482 11.82 -10.85 2.10
C GLU A 482 13.33 -10.92 1.87
N VAL A 483 13.94 -12.11 1.99
CA VAL A 483 15.37 -12.31 1.66
C VAL A 483 15.63 -12.09 0.17
N GLY A 484 14.71 -12.48 -0.70
CA GLY A 484 14.80 -12.21 -2.14
C GLY A 484 14.81 -10.70 -2.46
N THR A 485 14.04 -9.87 -1.73
CA THR A 485 13.95 -8.42 -1.97
C THR A 485 15.26 -7.66 -1.74
N VAL A 486 16.22 -8.28 -1.10
CA VAL A 486 17.58 -7.73 -0.87
C VAL A 486 18.30 -7.37 -2.17
N GLY A 487 18.11 -8.17 -3.22
CA GLY A 487 18.74 -7.90 -4.52
C GLY A 487 18.30 -8.86 -5.62
N LEU A 488 18.56 -8.45 -6.86
CA LEU A 488 18.15 -9.21 -8.04
C LEU A 488 18.66 -10.67 -8.01
N ASN A 489 19.92 -10.89 -7.69
CA ASN A 489 20.51 -12.23 -7.64
C ASN A 489 19.83 -13.14 -6.61
N TYR A 490 19.47 -12.58 -5.44
CA TYR A 490 18.77 -13.33 -4.38
C TYR A 490 17.35 -13.66 -4.79
N MET A 491 16.62 -12.71 -5.39
CA MET A 491 15.26 -12.97 -5.89
C MET A 491 15.26 -14.01 -7.00
N LEU A 492 16.27 -14.03 -7.87
CA LEU A 492 16.42 -15.05 -8.89
C LEU A 492 16.64 -16.45 -8.27
N LEU A 493 17.40 -16.56 -7.18
CA LEU A 493 17.56 -17.81 -6.45
C LEU A 493 16.24 -18.28 -5.83
N VAL A 494 15.50 -17.36 -5.20
CA VAL A 494 14.16 -17.64 -4.64
C VAL A 494 13.20 -18.08 -5.74
N ALA A 495 13.17 -17.39 -6.89
CA ALA A 495 12.33 -17.74 -8.02
C ALA A 495 12.62 -19.16 -8.53
N ARG A 496 13.87 -19.49 -8.78
CA ARG A 496 14.29 -20.85 -9.23
C ARG A 496 13.94 -21.92 -8.20
N SER A 497 14.07 -21.63 -6.92
CA SER A 497 13.70 -22.57 -5.86
C SER A 497 12.20 -22.81 -5.79
N LEU A 498 11.39 -21.76 -5.93
CA LEU A 498 9.93 -21.88 -6.00
C LEU A 498 9.51 -22.66 -7.26
N GLU A 499 10.09 -22.37 -8.42
CA GLU A 499 9.89 -23.13 -9.66
C GLU A 499 10.20 -24.62 -9.47
N GLY A 500 11.36 -24.91 -8.92
CA GLY A 500 11.76 -26.30 -8.64
C GLY A 500 10.85 -26.98 -7.61
N ALA A 501 10.42 -26.26 -6.57
CA ALA A 501 9.48 -26.78 -5.57
C ALA A 501 8.10 -27.07 -6.18
N VAL A 502 7.58 -26.19 -7.05
CA VAL A 502 6.30 -26.37 -7.76
C VAL A 502 6.40 -27.61 -8.67
N ILE A 503 7.39 -27.69 -9.54
CA ILE A 503 7.57 -28.81 -10.48
C ILE A 503 7.74 -30.12 -9.72
N THR A 504 8.61 -30.15 -8.71
CA THR A 504 8.86 -31.36 -7.91
C THR A 504 7.60 -31.79 -7.15
N SER A 505 6.80 -30.86 -6.65
CA SER A 505 5.58 -31.15 -5.91
C SER A 505 4.46 -31.60 -6.83
N ILE A 506 4.34 -31.05 -8.04
CA ILE A 506 3.43 -31.55 -9.07
C ILE A 506 3.82 -32.97 -9.43
N SER A 507 5.09 -33.26 -9.66
CA SER A 507 5.55 -34.61 -10.03
C SER A 507 5.44 -35.64 -8.90
N LYS A 508 5.55 -35.23 -7.63
CA LYS A 508 5.42 -36.13 -6.46
C LYS A 508 4.00 -36.27 -5.93
N ALA A 509 3.06 -35.42 -6.35
CA ALA A 509 1.69 -35.37 -5.83
C ALA A 509 0.85 -36.59 -6.23
N LYS A 510 1.22 -37.77 -5.78
CA LYS A 510 0.42 -38.98 -5.90
C LYS A 510 -0.78 -38.93 -4.96
N GLY A 511 -1.86 -38.28 -5.35
CA GLY A 511 -3.18 -38.48 -4.76
C GLY A 511 -3.42 -37.88 -3.35
N ARG A 512 -2.61 -36.92 -2.86
CA ARG A 512 -2.81 -36.23 -1.56
C ARG A 512 -3.32 -34.82 -1.77
N MET A 513 -4.51 -34.54 -1.25
CA MET A 513 -5.19 -33.25 -1.36
C MET A 513 -4.35 -32.11 -0.73
N GLU A 514 -3.64 -32.39 0.36
CA GLU A 514 -2.74 -31.45 1.07
C GLU A 514 -1.58 -30.94 0.20
N CYS A 515 -1.06 -31.79 -0.70
CA CYS A 515 -0.03 -31.36 -1.66
C CYS A 515 -0.55 -30.36 -2.69
N ALA A 516 -1.82 -30.41 -3.04
CA ALA A 516 -2.40 -29.50 -4.01
C ALA A 516 -2.51 -28.07 -3.44
N GLU A 517 -2.91 -27.92 -2.17
CA GLU A 517 -2.95 -26.61 -1.49
C GLU A 517 -1.54 -26.04 -1.31
N TYR A 518 -0.58 -26.89 -0.95
CA TYR A 518 0.82 -26.48 -0.85
C TYR A 518 1.35 -25.90 -2.16
N VAL A 519 1.15 -26.60 -3.28
CA VAL A 519 1.58 -26.13 -4.61
C VAL A 519 0.84 -24.85 -5.01
N ALA A 520 -0.46 -24.76 -4.72
CA ALA A 520 -1.24 -23.55 -4.99
C ALA A 520 -0.66 -22.32 -4.27
N HIS A 521 -0.29 -22.44 -3.00
CA HIS A 521 0.31 -21.33 -2.23
C HIS A 521 1.72 -20.97 -2.72
N LEU A 522 2.55 -21.96 -3.07
CA LEU A 522 3.85 -21.72 -3.68
C LEU A 522 3.71 -20.90 -4.97
N PHE A 523 2.77 -21.32 -5.81
CA PHE A 523 2.53 -20.69 -7.10
C PHE A 523 1.89 -19.31 -6.97
N GLU A 524 1.00 -19.15 -6.01
CA GLU A 524 0.41 -17.85 -5.66
C GLU A 524 1.48 -16.86 -5.20
N CYS A 525 2.38 -17.27 -4.32
CA CYS A 525 3.52 -16.44 -3.89
C CYS A 525 4.40 -16.07 -5.09
N TYR A 526 4.73 -17.02 -5.95
CA TYR A 526 5.51 -16.78 -7.15
C TYR A 526 4.83 -15.75 -8.07
N SER A 527 3.57 -15.96 -8.38
CA SER A 527 2.82 -15.13 -9.35
C SER A 527 2.43 -13.75 -8.82
N SER A 528 2.11 -13.65 -7.50
CA SER A 528 1.60 -12.40 -6.90
C SER A 528 2.69 -11.50 -6.32
N ARG A 529 3.84 -12.08 -5.91
CA ARG A 529 4.92 -11.34 -5.23
C ARG A 529 6.23 -11.36 -6.02
N VAL A 530 6.74 -12.54 -6.35
CA VAL A 530 8.08 -12.70 -6.95
C VAL A 530 8.12 -12.15 -8.38
N LEU A 531 7.18 -12.55 -9.25
CA LEU A 531 7.13 -12.08 -10.63
C LEU A 531 6.95 -10.56 -10.75
N PRO A 532 6.01 -9.90 -10.03
CA PRO A 532 5.89 -8.45 -10.08
C PRO A 532 7.15 -7.73 -9.62
N TRP A 533 7.83 -8.25 -8.60
CA TRP A 533 9.10 -7.67 -8.13
C TRP A 533 10.21 -7.80 -9.18
N LEU A 534 10.38 -8.99 -9.78
CA LEU A 534 11.34 -9.22 -10.87
C LEU A 534 11.03 -8.34 -12.09
N PHE A 535 9.74 -8.10 -12.37
CA PHE A 535 9.33 -7.22 -13.47
C PHE A 535 9.80 -5.78 -13.27
N THR A 536 9.64 -5.23 -12.08
CA THR A 536 10.11 -3.88 -11.75
C THR A 536 11.63 -3.76 -11.77
N SER A 537 12.34 -4.88 -11.50
CA SER A 537 13.81 -4.93 -11.40
C SER A 537 14.51 -5.36 -12.70
N GLY A 538 13.79 -5.63 -13.78
CA GLY A 538 14.33 -5.91 -15.13
C GLY A 538 14.93 -7.32 -15.33
N GLY A 539 14.67 -8.26 -14.41
CA GLY A 539 15.32 -9.59 -14.42
C GLY A 539 14.55 -10.77 -15.03
N ILE A 540 13.48 -10.54 -15.79
CA ILE A 540 12.44 -11.55 -16.05
C ILE A 540 12.60 -12.36 -17.33
N ASN A 541 13.17 -11.81 -18.39
CA ASN A 541 12.92 -12.30 -19.77
C ASN A 541 13.17 -13.78 -20.02
N GLU A 542 14.22 -14.36 -19.48
CA GLU A 542 14.54 -15.79 -19.73
C GLU A 542 13.85 -16.74 -18.76
N LEU A 543 13.70 -16.37 -17.50
CA LEU A 543 13.06 -17.22 -16.48
C LEU A 543 11.59 -17.45 -16.76
N ALA A 544 10.83 -16.41 -17.13
CA ALA A 544 9.41 -16.55 -17.40
C ALA A 544 9.13 -17.51 -18.58
N LEU A 545 9.95 -17.41 -19.66
CA LEU A 545 9.86 -18.33 -20.80
C LEU A 545 10.17 -19.78 -20.37
N SER A 546 11.29 -19.97 -19.70
CA SER A 546 11.74 -21.30 -19.26
C SER A 546 10.68 -21.96 -18.36
N PHE A 547 10.17 -21.24 -17.38
CA PHE A 547 9.17 -21.78 -16.46
C PHE A 547 7.83 -22.06 -17.14
N ALA A 548 7.36 -21.16 -18.01
CA ALA A 548 6.14 -21.41 -18.79
C ALA A 548 6.27 -22.68 -19.66
N MET A 549 7.44 -22.87 -20.28
CA MET A 549 7.70 -24.04 -21.11
C MET A 549 7.76 -25.35 -20.29
N HIS A 550 8.40 -25.34 -19.12
CA HIS A 550 8.43 -26.47 -18.20
C HIS A 550 7.04 -26.82 -17.67
N LEU A 551 6.24 -25.82 -17.28
CA LEU A 551 4.86 -26.05 -16.83
C LEU A 551 3.99 -26.72 -17.90
N LEU A 552 4.13 -26.31 -19.16
CA LEU A 552 3.40 -26.93 -20.27
C LEU A 552 3.85 -28.38 -20.49
N ASP A 553 5.13 -28.70 -20.33
CA ASP A 553 5.64 -30.06 -20.43
C ASP A 553 5.11 -30.97 -19.32
N GLU A 554 5.12 -30.50 -18.08
CA GLU A 554 4.59 -31.25 -16.93
C GLU A 554 3.10 -31.48 -17.03
N ILE A 555 2.32 -30.52 -17.54
CA ILE A 555 0.88 -30.65 -17.73
C ILE A 555 0.55 -31.54 -18.92
N LYS A 556 1.44 -31.71 -19.91
CA LYS A 556 1.27 -32.61 -21.05
C LYS A 556 1.21 -34.09 -20.62
N ASP A 557 1.88 -34.46 -19.54
CA ASP A 557 1.80 -35.83 -19.02
C ASP A 557 0.39 -36.11 -18.46
N LEU A 558 -0.37 -36.86 -19.20
CA LEU A 558 -1.77 -37.21 -18.87
C LEU A 558 -1.89 -37.87 -17.50
N SER A 559 -0.88 -38.61 -17.05
CA SER A 559 -0.84 -39.20 -15.72
C SER A 559 -0.83 -38.16 -14.59
N MET A 560 -0.35 -36.95 -14.91
CA MET A 560 -0.32 -35.82 -13.99
C MET A 560 -1.68 -35.12 -13.87
N LEU A 561 -2.42 -35.03 -14.96
CA LEU A 561 -3.73 -34.35 -14.98
C LEU A 561 -4.77 -35.05 -14.08
N ASP A 562 -4.74 -36.36 -13.94
CA ASP A 562 -5.57 -37.10 -12.99
C ASP A 562 -5.27 -36.76 -11.52
N ARG A 563 -4.10 -36.22 -11.25
CA ARG A 563 -3.67 -35.81 -9.92
C ARG A 563 -4.03 -34.34 -9.59
N ILE A 564 -4.27 -33.52 -10.62
CA ILE A 564 -4.72 -32.12 -10.47
C ILE A 564 -6.25 -32.10 -10.31
N SER A 565 -6.76 -32.82 -9.33
CA SER A 565 -8.22 -32.87 -9.10
C SER A 565 -8.73 -31.68 -8.26
N SER A 566 -7.86 -30.87 -7.67
CA SER A 566 -8.30 -29.68 -6.92
C SER A 566 -8.44 -28.47 -7.82
N GLN A 567 -9.64 -27.90 -7.83
CA GLN A 567 -9.95 -26.68 -8.60
C GLN A 567 -9.02 -25.51 -8.22
N GLY A 568 -8.69 -25.36 -6.96
CA GLY A 568 -7.81 -24.28 -6.47
C GLY A 568 -6.39 -24.35 -7.04
N LEU A 569 -5.84 -25.54 -7.22
CA LEU A 569 -4.53 -25.72 -7.87
C LEU A 569 -4.58 -25.34 -9.35
N LEU A 570 -5.62 -25.80 -10.06
CA LEU A 570 -5.79 -25.47 -11.48
C LEU A 570 -5.93 -23.94 -11.67
N ASP A 571 -6.73 -23.29 -10.85
CA ASP A 571 -6.93 -21.84 -10.89
C ASP A 571 -5.62 -21.06 -10.63
N SER A 572 -4.80 -21.52 -9.69
CA SER A 572 -3.49 -20.94 -9.41
C SER A 572 -2.52 -21.11 -10.58
N LEU A 573 -2.47 -22.30 -11.18
CA LEU A 573 -1.65 -22.58 -12.36
C LEU A 573 -2.07 -21.72 -13.57
N MET A 574 -3.38 -21.61 -13.80
CA MET A 574 -3.96 -20.78 -14.85
C MET A 574 -3.63 -19.29 -14.65
N THR A 575 -3.73 -18.81 -13.43
CA THR A 575 -3.40 -17.41 -13.11
C THR A 575 -1.92 -17.12 -13.29
N GLY A 576 -1.08 -18.01 -12.82
CA GLY A 576 0.36 -17.87 -13.02
C GLY A 576 0.78 -17.96 -14.48
N MET A 577 0.21 -18.85 -15.27
CA MET A 577 0.51 -18.93 -16.71
C MET A 577 0.14 -17.64 -17.44
N LYS A 578 -1.01 -17.02 -17.11
CA LYS A 578 -1.38 -15.70 -17.67
C LYS A 578 -0.33 -14.62 -17.36
N LEU A 579 0.17 -14.58 -16.12
CA LEU A 579 1.17 -13.62 -15.69
C LEU A 579 2.53 -13.88 -16.34
N LEU A 580 2.97 -15.13 -16.40
CA LEU A 580 4.21 -15.52 -17.08
C LEU A 580 4.20 -15.10 -18.56
N VAL A 581 3.13 -15.43 -19.28
CA VAL A 581 2.97 -15.07 -20.69
C VAL A 581 2.87 -13.55 -20.85
N GLY A 582 2.11 -12.86 -19.98
CA GLY A 582 1.93 -11.42 -20.05
C GLY A 582 3.22 -10.62 -19.95
N VAL A 583 4.22 -11.14 -19.26
CA VAL A 583 5.53 -10.51 -19.07
C VAL A 583 6.46 -10.76 -20.25
N CYS A 584 6.31 -11.89 -20.97
CA CYS A 584 7.18 -12.29 -22.08
C CYS A 584 7.14 -11.32 -23.27
N THR A 585 8.21 -11.30 -24.06
CA THR A 585 8.26 -10.60 -25.36
C THR A 585 7.36 -11.29 -26.38
N GLU A 586 7.05 -10.61 -27.47
CA GLU A 586 6.19 -11.16 -28.55
C GLU A 586 6.75 -12.45 -29.16
N GLU A 587 8.08 -12.50 -29.35
CA GLU A 587 8.78 -13.69 -29.85
C GLU A 587 8.65 -14.87 -28.87
N GLN A 588 8.84 -14.62 -27.58
CA GLN A 588 8.70 -15.62 -26.54
C GLN A 588 7.25 -16.09 -26.41
N GLN A 589 6.28 -15.17 -26.48
CA GLN A 589 4.86 -15.49 -26.48
C GLN A 589 4.47 -16.38 -27.67
N THR A 590 5.06 -16.11 -28.86
CA THR A 590 4.84 -16.93 -30.04
C THR A 590 5.31 -18.38 -29.81
N LEU A 591 6.46 -18.59 -29.19
CA LEU A 591 6.94 -19.92 -28.82
C LEU A 591 6.04 -20.61 -27.83
N ILE A 592 5.60 -19.88 -26.79
CA ILE A 592 4.72 -20.47 -25.76
C ILE A 592 3.36 -20.86 -26.34
N VAL A 593 2.73 -20.00 -27.15
CA VAL A 593 1.42 -20.31 -27.76
C VAL A 593 1.49 -21.44 -28.75
N GLN A 594 2.57 -21.55 -29.56
CA GLN A 594 2.81 -22.67 -30.45
C GLN A 594 2.96 -23.99 -29.68
N LYS A 595 3.70 -23.99 -28.57
CA LYS A 595 3.83 -25.15 -27.71
C LYS A 595 2.52 -25.57 -27.08
N ALA A 596 1.76 -24.61 -26.52
CA ALA A 596 0.44 -24.87 -25.93
C ALA A 596 -0.52 -25.44 -26.99
N TYR A 597 -0.51 -24.89 -28.20
CA TYR A 597 -1.33 -25.40 -29.32
C TYR A 597 -0.91 -26.82 -29.71
N SER A 598 0.39 -27.08 -29.87
CA SER A 598 0.88 -28.44 -30.18
C SER A 598 0.55 -29.47 -29.11
N MET A 599 0.59 -29.07 -27.84
CA MET A 599 0.19 -29.90 -26.71
C MET A 599 -1.29 -30.28 -26.80
N VAL A 600 -2.17 -29.30 -27.00
CA VAL A 600 -3.62 -29.56 -27.11
C VAL A 600 -3.94 -30.36 -28.33
N SER A 601 -3.35 -30.08 -29.49
CA SER A 601 -3.56 -30.83 -30.76
C SER A 601 -3.05 -32.27 -30.70
N SER A 602 -2.12 -32.58 -29.80
CA SER A 602 -1.64 -33.99 -29.64
C SER A 602 -2.54 -34.85 -28.77
N VAL A 603 -3.45 -34.25 -28.00
CA VAL A 603 -4.33 -34.92 -27.02
C VAL A 603 -5.79 -34.87 -27.47
N LEU A 604 -6.24 -33.72 -27.96
CA LEU A 604 -7.64 -33.47 -28.33
C LEU A 604 -7.83 -33.52 -29.85
N PRO A 605 -8.93 -34.15 -30.33
CA PRO A 605 -9.30 -34.03 -31.74
C PRO A 605 -9.61 -32.59 -32.09
N LEU A 606 -8.92 -32.06 -33.10
CA LEU A 606 -9.15 -30.69 -33.53
C LEU A 606 -10.45 -30.57 -34.34
N PRO A 607 -11.27 -29.54 -34.09
CA PRO A 607 -12.48 -29.30 -34.83
C PRO A 607 -12.19 -28.86 -36.28
N PRO A 608 -13.12 -29.03 -37.23
CA PRO A 608 -12.96 -28.61 -38.61
C PRO A 608 -12.82 -27.07 -38.71
N LYS A 609 -12.16 -26.62 -39.79
CA LYS A 609 -11.98 -25.19 -40.06
C LYS A 609 -13.30 -24.42 -40.32
N SER A 610 -14.33 -25.11 -40.78
CA SER A 610 -15.66 -24.56 -41.01
C SER A 610 -16.41 -24.47 -39.66
N THR A 611 -16.73 -23.24 -39.23
CA THR A 611 -17.45 -22.99 -37.98
C THR A 611 -18.84 -23.62 -37.99
N THR A 612 -19.53 -23.59 -39.14
CA THR A 612 -20.87 -24.18 -39.29
C THR A 612 -20.81 -25.72 -39.12
N GLN A 613 -19.82 -26.38 -39.74
CA GLN A 613 -19.60 -27.82 -39.56
C GLN A 613 -19.17 -28.17 -38.13
N CYS A 614 -18.35 -27.32 -37.51
CA CYS A 614 -17.95 -27.51 -36.12
C CYS A 614 -19.16 -27.41 -35.18
N LEU A 615 -20.03 -26.43 -35.34
CA LEU A 615 -21.22 -26.24 -34.50
C LEU A 615 -22.25 -27.37 -34.68
N LEU A 616 -22.36 -27.98 -35.85
CA LEU A 616 -23.18 -29.19 -36.10
C LEU A 616 -22.56 -30.44 -35.48
N ALA A 617 -21.24 -30.56 -35.48
CA ALA A 617 -20.51 -31.70 -34.92
C ALA A 617 -20.36 -31.64 -33.37
N VAL A 618 -20.78 -30.57 -32.72
CA VAL A 618 -20.72 -30.44 -31.23
C VAL A 618 -21.52 -31.57 -30.57
N ASP A 619 -22.64 -31.96 -31.14
CA ASP A 619 -23.48 -33.02 -30.60
C ASP A 619 -22.85 -34.43 -30.74
N GLU A 620 -21.91 -34.60 -31.67
CA GLU A 620 -21.15 -35.85 -31.89
C GLU A 620 -19.81 -35.89 -31.14
N LEU A 621 -19.25 -34.74 -30.85
CA LEU A 621 -17.93 -34.59 -30.19
C LEU A 621 -18.00 -34.64 -28.65
N VAL A 622 -19.19 -34.82 -28.05
CA VAL A 622 -19.42 -34.81 -26.61
C VAL A 622 -19.56 -36.23 -26.00
N PRO A 623 -18.46 -36.95 -25.78
CA PRO A 623 -18.37 -37.80 -24.63
C PRO A 623 -17.90 -37.03 -23.45
N SER A 624 -18.31 -37.37 -22.24
CA SER A 624 -17.93 -36.76 -20.96
C SER A 624 -16.51 -36.21 -20.97
N HIS A 625 -16.33 -34.90 -21.14
CA HIS A 625 -15.00 -34.27 -21.07
C HIS A 625 -14.36 -34.60 -19.74
N SER A 626 -13.20 -35.24 -19.80
CA SER A 626 -12.42 -35.56 -18.62
C SER A 626 -11.93 -34.28 -17.93
N VAL A 627 -11.64 -34.38 -16.66
CA VAL A 627 -10.99 -33.28 -15.91
C VAL A 627 -9.70 -32.82 -16.62
N GLN A 628 -9.01 -33.78 -17.27
CA GLN A 628 -7.81 -33.57 -18.06
C GLN A 628 -7.99 -32.58 -19.23
N GLU A 629 -9.05 -32.83 -20.04
CA GLU A 629 -9.38 -31.97 -21.18
C GLU A 629 -9.72 -30.54 -20.74
N THR A 630 -10.44 -30.41 -19.64
CA THR A 630 -10.77 -29.14 -19.05
C THR A 630 -9.50 -28.37 -18.59
N ALA A 631 -8.54 -29.07 -17.99
CA ALA A 631 -7.28 -28.49 -17.56
C ALA A 631 -6.41 -28.00 -18.74
N LEU A 632 -6.32 -28.83 -19.80
CA LEU A 632 -5.58 -28.46 -21.02
C LEU A 632 -6.16 -27.22 -21.69
N ILE A 633 -7.49 -27.15 -21.82
CA ILE A 633 -8.16 -25.97 -22.37
C ILE A 633 -8.02 -24.75 -21.45
N GLY A 634 -8.06 -24.95 -20.14
CA GLY A 634 -7.81 -23.91 -19.17
C GLY A 634 -6.41 -23.29 -19.30
N MET A 635 -5.39 -24.14 -19.49
CA MET A 635 -4.01 -23.68 -19.70
C MET A 635 -3.85 -22.97 -21.06
N LEU A 636 -4.40 -23.53 -22.15
CA LEU A 636 -4.41 -22.89 -23.45
C LEU A 636 -5.08 -21.50 -23.41
N SER A 637 -6.26 -21.42 -22.78
CA SER A 637 -6.98 -20.17 -22.59
C SER A 637 -6.16 -19.17 -21.79
N SER A 638 -5.43 -19.63 -20.79
CA SER A 638 -4.57 -18.77 -19.97
C SER A 638 -3.39 -18.21 -20.76
N VAL A 639 -2.79 -19.02 -21.63
CA VAL A 639 -1.77 -18.54 -22.58
C VAL A 639 -2.37 -17.44 -23.49
N ILE A 640 -3.53 -17.70 -24.08
CA ILE A 640 -4.21 -16.74 -24.97
C ILE A 640 -4.54 -15.42 -24.25
N VAL A 641 -5.01 -15.51 -23.01
CA VAL A 641 -5.29 -14.31 -22.18
C VAL A 641 -4.04 -13.46 -21.96
N GLY A 642 -2.86 -14.07 -21.79
CA GLY A 642 -1.60 -13.37 -21.58
C GLY A 642 -0.98 -12.73 -22.83
N LEU A 643 -1.40 -13.10 -24.03
CA LEU A 643 -0.80 -12.62 -25.29
C LEU A 643 -0.95 -11.10 -25.49
N ARG A 644 0.02 -10.50 -26.18
CA ARG A 644 -0.04 -9.12 -26.66
C ARG A 644 -0.91 -9.02 -27.92
N LEU A 645 -1.25 -7.80 -28.32
CA LEU A 645 -2.09 -7.51 -29.49
C LEU A 645 -1.48 -7.98 -30.81
N GLN A 646 -0.15 -7.95 -30.92
CA GLN A 646 0.60 -8.28 -32.14
C GLN A 646 0.97 -9.79 -32.21
N THR A 647 0.94 -10.50 -31.08
CA THR A 647 1.35 -11.93 -31.07
C THR A 647 0.36 -12.77 -31.87
N PRO A 648 0.80 -13.50 -32.90
CA PRO A 648 -0.09 -14.30 -33.73
C PRO A 648 -0.60 -15.54 -32.96
N VAL A 649 -1.89 -15.83 -33.11
CA VAL A 649 -2.51 -17.06 -32.59
C VAL A 649 -2.47 -18.12 -33.70
N PRO A 650 -1.84 -19.30 -33.48
CA PRO A 650 -1.78 -20.36 -34.50
C PRO A 650 -3.17 -20.87 -34.86
N ASP A 651 -3.45 -21.14 -36.15
CA ASP A 651 -4.74 -21.65 -36.65
C ASP A 651 -5.96 -21.05 -35.92
N MET A 652 -6.05 -19.70 -35.88
CA MET A 652 -7.00 -18.96 -35.06
C MET A 652 -8.44 -19.47 -35.19
N ILE A 653 -8.89 -19.85 -36.39
CA ILE A 653 -10.26 -20.34 -36.60
C ILE A 653 -10.48 -21.67 -35.90
N VAL A 654 -9.52 -22.60 -35.99
CA VAL A 654 -9.59 -23.90 -35.30
C VAL A 654 -9.59 -23.69 -33.80
N MET A 655 -8.78 -22.74 -33.32
CA MET A 655 -8.70 -22.38 -31.90
C MET A 655 -10.03 -21.83 -31.39
N ILE A 656 -10.65 -20.89 -32.12
CA ILE A 656 -11.96 -20.34 -31.79
C ILE A 656 -13.01 -21.44 -31.77
N ASN A 657 -13.04 -22.31 -32.77
CA ASN A 657 -13.97 -23.44 -32.84
C ASN A 657 -13.79 -24.38 -31.65
N LEU A 658 -12.55 -24.72 -31.29
CA LEU A 658 -12.24 -25.57 -30.14
C LEU A 658 -12.76 -24.94 -28.83
N LEU A 659 -12.43 -23.69 -28.59
CA LEU A 659 -12.90 -22.99 -27.40
C LEU A 659 -14.43 -22.86 -27.36
N THR A 660 -15.07 -22.72 -28.51
CA THR A 660 -16.55 -22.65 -28.62
C THR A 660 -17.21 -23.98 -28.21
N VAL A 661 -16.65 -25.13 -28.62
CA VAL A 661 -17.12 -26.44 -28.18
C VAL A 661 -17.11 -26.55 -26.65
N PHE A 662 -16.01 -26.14 -26.01
CA PHE A 662 -15.91 -26.17 -24.56
C PHE A 662 -16.79 -25.13 -23.86
N LEU A 663 -17.01 -23.97 -24.46
CA LEU A 663 -17.97 -22.98 -23.96
C LEU A 663 -19.40 -23.53 -23.96
N LEU A 664 -19.83 -24.15 -25.05
CA LEU A 664 -21.16 -24.77 -25.15
C LEU A 664 -21.38 -25.93 -24.16
N ASN A 665 -20.29 -26.54 -23.67
CA ASN A 665 -20.29 -27.51 -22.59
C ASN A 665 -20.15 -26.87 -21.20
N GLY A 666 -20.32 -25.56 -21.08
CA GLY A 666 -20.30 -24.83 -19.81
C GLY A 666 -18.89 -24.66 -19.19
N LYS A 667 -17.81 -24.77 -19.97
CA LYS A 667 -16.45 -24.59 -19.46
C LYS A 667 -16.01 -23.13 -19.53
N LEU A 668 -16.13 -22.42 -18.41
CA LEU A 668 -15.86 -20.99 -18.30
C LEU A 668 -14.43 -20.57 -18.73
N PRO A 669 -13.33 -21.33 -18.48
CA PRO A 669 -12.01 -20.97 -18.98
C PRO A 669 -11.95 -20.75 -20.50
N ALA A 670 -12.72 -21.50 -21.28
CA ALA A 670 -12.79 -21.31 -22.72
C ALA A 670 -13.36 -19.93 -23.11
N ALA A 671 -14.32 -19.44 -22.33
CA ALA A 671 -14.86 -18.08 -22.52
C ALA A 671 -13.83 -16.98 -22.30
N TYR A 672 -12.89 -17.13 -21.38
CA TYR A 672 -11.80 -16.18 -21.16
C TYR A 672 -10.88 -16.10 -22.39
N GLY A 673 -10.55 -17.24 -22.98
CA GLY A 673 -9.78 -17.33 -24.21
C GLY A 673 -10.50 -16.64 -25.38
N LEU A 674 -11.78 -16.98 -25.61
CA LEU A 674 -12.62 -16.36 -26.66
C LEU A 674 -12.75 -14.84 -26.46
N ALA A 675 -13.08 -14.42 -25.26
CA ALA A 675 -13.21 -12.99 -24.92
C ALA A 675 -11.91 -12.23 -25.20
N SER A 676 -10.76 -12.84 -24.90
CA SER A 676 -9.46 -12.26 -25.18
C SER A 676 -9.15 -12.18 -26.67
N ILE A 677 -9.46 -13.23 -27.44
CA ILE A 677 -9.30 -13.25 -28.91
C ILE A 677 -10.15 -12.16 -29.55
N PHE A 678 -11.45 -12.09 -29.22
CA PHE A 678 -12.35 -11.08 -29.78
C PHE A 678 -12.01 -9.67 -29.32
N ASN A 679 -11.49 -9.48 -28.11
CA ASN A 679 -11.01 -8.18 -27.68
C ASN A 679 -9.76 -7.72 -28.43
N LYS A 680 -8.79 -8.61 -28.69
CA LYS A 680 -7.47 -8.25 -29.21
C LYS A 680 -7.40 -8.30 -30.74
N HIS A 681 -7.95 -9.35 -31.36
CA HIS A 681 -7.66 -9.73 -32.74
C HIS A 681 -8.81 -9.54 -33.74
N LEU A 682 -10.02 -9.16 -33.31
CA LEU A 682 -11.23 -9.12 -34.17
C LEU A 682 -11.07 -8.28 -35.45
N HIS A 683 -10.28 -7.19 -35.42
CA HIS A 683 -10.03 -6.33 -36.61
C HIS A 683 -8.53 -6.11 -36.82
N ASN A 684 -7.72 -7.15 -36.78
CA ASN A 684 -6.31 -7.01 -37.07
C ASN A 684 -6.09 -6.99 -38.60
N PRO A 685 -5.54 -5.90 -39.19
CA PRO A 685 -5.37 -5.75 -40.64
C PRO A 685 -4.44 -6.77 -41.28
N GLU A 686 -3.59 -7.44 -40.51
CA GLU A 686 -2.73 -8.52 -40.99
C GLU A 686 -3.51 -9.81 -41.31
N PHE A 687 -4.73 -9.95 -40.78
CA PHE A 687 -5.62 -11.02 -41.14
C PHE A 687 -6.58 -10.53 -42.20
N SER A 688 -6.25 -10.74 -43.48
CA SER A 688 -7.05 -10.38 -44.67
C SER A 688 -8.48 -11.00 -44.73
N HIS A 689 -8.98 -11.47 -43.63
CA HIS A 689 -10.28 -12.12 -43.44
C HIS A 689 -11.17 -11.40 -42.41
N GLU A 690 -11.12 -10.03 -42.32
CA GLU A 690 -11.95 -9.25 -41.38
C GLU A 690 -13.44 -9.63 -41.40
N ASN A 691 -14.00 -9.87 -42.57
CA ASN A 691 -15.40 -10.32 -42.71
C ASN A 691 -15.65 -11.76 -42.24
N GLN A 692 -14.60 -12.55 -42.02
CA GLN A 692 -14.74 -13.95 -41.66
C GLN A 692 -14.85 -14.11 -40.12
N LEU A 693 -14.08 -13.37 -39.34
CA LEU A 693 -14.15 -13.41 -37.86
C LEU A 693 -15.48 -12.85 -37.34
N ASP A 694 -16.01 -11.81 -37.99
CA ASP A 694 -17.32 -11.27 -37.64
C ASP A 694 -18.45 -12.27 -37.87
N LYS A 695 -18.42 -13.00 -39.00
CA LYS A 695 -19.38 -14.07 -39.30
C LYS A 695 -19.25 -15.24 -38.33
N ILE A 696 -18.01 -15.59 -37.92
CA ILE A 696 -17.77 -16.65 -36.96
C ILE A 696 -18.37 -16.26 -35.60
N LEU A 697 -18.15 -15.00 -35.16
CA LEU A 697 -18.73 -14.48 -33.94
C LEU A 697 -20.26 -14.52 -33.99
N ASP A 698 -20.89 -14.12 -35.10
CA ASP A 698 -22.35 -14.18 -35.28
C ASP A 698 -22.86 -15.63 -35.12
N ASN A 699 -22.22 -16.59 -35.78
CA ASN A 699 -22.61 -18.01 -35.68
C ASN A 699 -22.46 -18.56 -34.25
N ILE A 700 -21.39 -18.14 -33.55
CA ILE A 700 -21.18 -18.55 -32.15
C ILE A 700 -22.28 -17.96 -31.24
N LEU A 701 -22.58 -16.66 -31.38
CA LEU A 701 -23.60 -16.00 -30.61
C LEU A 701 -24.97 -16.63 -30.86
N GLU A 702 -25.33 -16.88 -32.13
CA GLU A 702 -26.58 -17.53 -32.50
C GLU A 702 -26.72 -18.92 -31.87
N ARG A 703 -25.64 -19.71 -31.90
CA ARG A 703 -25.65 -21.06 -31.26
C ARG A 703 -25.76 -20.96 -29.75
N CYS A 704 -25.01 -20.08 -29.09
CA CYS A 704 -25.11 -19.87 -27.65
C CYS A 704 -26.53 -19.43 -27.25
N PHE A 705 -27.12 -18.49 -28.00
CA PHE A 705 -28.47 -18.02 -27.76
C PHE A 705 -29.51 -19.12 -27.93
N SER A 706 -29.39 -19.93 -28.99
CA SER A 706 -30.29 -21.05 -29.20
C SER A 706 -30.17 -22.13 -28.13
N THR A 707 -28.95 -22.42 -27.65
CA THR A 707 -28.71 -23.42 -26.60
C THR A 707 -29.28 -23.00 -25.25
N VAL A 708 -29.15 -21.70 -24.89
CA VAL A 708 -29.73 -21.17 -23.65
C VAL A 708 -31.25 -21.14 -23.71
N LEU A 709 -31.84 -20.76 -24.85
CA LEU A 709 -33.30 -20.68 -25.04
C LEU A 709 -33.97 -22.05 -25.31
N ALA A 710 -33.23 -23.08 -25.73
CA ALA A 710 -33.75 -24.41 -25.97
C ALA A 710 -34.18 -25.08 -24.66
N THR A 711 -35.26 -24.62 -24.09
CA THR A 711 -35.95 -25.21 -22.95
C THR A 711 -37.41 -25.30 -23.17
N SER A 712 -38.01 -26.39 -22.78
CA SER A 712 -39.43 -26.63 -22.49
C SER A 712 -40.31 -27.17 -23.61
N TYR A 713 -39.89 -27.25 -24.86
CA TYR A 713 -40.79 -27.81 -25.88
C TYR A 713 -40.68 -29.34 -26.08
N LEU A 714 -39.77 -30.02 -25.40
CA LEU A 714 -39.52 -31.47 -25.61
C LEU A 714 -40.21 -32.39 -24.58
N LYS A 715 -41.16 -31.92 -23.79
CA LYS A 715 -41.98 -32.81 -22.92
C LYS A 715 -43.36 -33.18 -23.46
N ILE A 716 -43.68 -32.79 -24.70
CA ILE A 716 -45.02 -33.09 -25.26
C ILE A 716 -44.85 -33.78 -26.62
N SER A 717 -44.45 -35.05 -26.65
CA SER A 717 -44.80 -35.98 -27.74
C SER A 717 -44.33 -37.41 -27.45
N HIS A 718 -44.83 -37.97 -26.37
CA HIS A 718 -44.91 -39.41 -26.26
C HIS A 718 -46.38 -39.84 -26.44
N SER A 719 -46.89 -39.74 -27.64
CA SER A 719 -48.01 -40.59 -28.15
C SER A 719 -48.31 -40.21 -29.60
N SER A 720 -47.76 -40.95 -30.50
CA SER A 720 -48.34 -41.46 -31.71
C SER A 720 -47.28 -41.60 -32.81
N VAL A 721 -47.17 -42.82 -33.20
CA VAL A 721 -46.52 -43.33 -34.42
C VAL A 721 -47.14 -42.63 -35.62
N ASP A 722 -46.37 -41.97 -36.49
CA ASP A 722 -46.44 -42.14 -37.93
C ASP A 722 -45.22 -41.46 -38.64
N THR A 723 -44.75 -42.19 -39.56
CA THR A 723 -43.64 -42.02 -40.49
C THR A 723 -43.72 -40.78 -41.37
N SER A 724 -42.65 -40.01 -41.39
CA SER A 724 -42.04 -39.43 -42.62
C SER A 724 -40.80 -38.58 -42.34
N ASN A 725 -39.83 -38.71 -43.16
CA ASN A 725 -38.50 -38.14 -43.27
C ASN A 725 -38.36 -36.63 -42.95
N ASP A 726 -38.10 -36.28 -41.71
CA ASP A 726 -37.49 -35.00 -41.31
C ASP A 726 -36.94 -35.08 -39.87
N ALA A 727 -36.33 -36.20 -39.51
CA ALA A 727 -35.95 -36.55 -38.14
C ALA A 727 -34.52 -36.09 -37.70
N ASN A 728 -33.91 -35.17 -38.39
CA ASN A 728 -32.53 -34.71 -38.03
C ASN A 728 -32.49 -33.47 -37.12
N PHE A 729 -33.60 -33.04 -36.53
CA PHE A 729 -33.64 -31.89 -35.65
C PHE A 729 -33.89 -32.18 -34.15
N LEU A 730 -33.91 -33.44 -33.72
CA LEU A 730 -34.54 -33.86 -32.44
C LEU A 730 -33.61 -34.51 -31.40
N TYR A 731 -32.31 -34.42 -31.53
CA TYR A 731 -31.42 -34.85 -30.43
C TYR A 731 -30.53 -33.74 -29.95
N MET A 732 -31.14 -32.67 -29.44
CA MET A 732 -30.48 -31.80 -28.49
C MET A 732 -30.71 -32.41 -27.09
N SER A 733 -29.69 -33.05 -26.53
CA SER A 733 -29.71 -33.42 -25.12
C SER A 733 -30.15 -32.25 -24.27
N SER A 734 -31.15 -32.41 -23.43
CA SER A 734 -31.59 -31.42 -22.46
C SER A 734 -30.40 -31.10 -21.57
N GLY A 735 -29.60 -30.08 -21.96
CA GLY A 735 -28.43 -29.64 -21.19
C GLY A 735 -28.86 -29.31 -19.77
N ASN A 736 -28.14 -29.83 -18.81
CA ASN A 736 -28.36 -29.51 -17.40
C ASN A 736 -28.40 -28.00 -17.18
N ILE A 737 -29.30 -27.52 -16.32
CA ILE A 737 -29.44 -26.08 -15.97
C ILE A 737 -28.12 -25.44 -15.62
N PRO A 738 -27.18 -26.08 -14.88
CA PRO A 738 -25.84 -25.54 -14.62
C PRO A 738 -25.06 -25.18 -15.88
N SER A 739 -25.13 -25.99 -16.94
CA SER A 739 -24.46 -25.68 -18.20
C SER A 739 -24.97 -24.40 -18.88
N LYS A 740 -26.26 -24.12 -18.78
CA LYS A 740 -26.83 -22.87 -19.33
C LYS A 740 -26.38 -21.63 -18.57
N ILE A 741 -26.26 -21.71 -17.27
CA ILE A 741 -25.73 -20.64 -16.40
C ILE A 741 -24.27 -20.34 -16.78
N ASP A 742 -23.46 -21.39 -17.00
CA ASP A 742 -22.07 -21.24 -17.40
C ASP A 742 -21.93 -20.60 -18.79
N ILE A 743 -22.83 -20.97 -19.74
CA ILE A 743 -22.88 -20.35 -21.05
C ILE A 743 -23.23 -18.86 -20.96
N LEU A 744 -24.22 -18.48 -20.12
CA LEU A 744 -24.55 -17.07 -19.88
C LEU A 744 -23.37 -16.30 -19.29
N SER A 745 -22.67 -16.88 -18.31
CA SER A 745 -21.44 -16.30 -17.75
C SER A 745 -20.36 -16.16 -18.82
N GLY A 746 -20.21 -17.16 -19.69
CA GLY A 746 -19.28 -17.11 -20.82
C GLY A 746 -19.62 -16.02 -21.84
N LEU A 747 -20.91 -15.87 -22.18
CA LEU A 747 -21.39 -14.79 -23.03
C LEU A 747 -21.12 -13.39 -22.42
N ALA A 748 -21.24 -13.28 -21.09
CA ALA A 748 -20.90 -12.04 -20.38
C ALA A 748 -19.43 -11.66 -20.55
N TRP A 749 -18.51 -12.64 -20.50
CA TRP A 749 -17.09 -12.40 -20.74
C TRP A 749 -16.79 -12.00 -22.19
N ILE A 750 -17.40 -12.64 -23.17
CA ILE A 750 -17.30 -12.24 -24.57
C ILE A 750 -17.87 -10.83 -24.75
N GLY A 751 -19.04 -10.56 -24.16
CA GLY A 751 -19.67 -9.23 -24.16
C GLY A 751 -18.78 -8.16 -23.54
N LYS A 752 -18.09 -8.48 -22.44
CA LYS A 752 -17.09 -7.59 -21.84
C LYS A 752 -15.92 -7.30 -22.79
N GLY A 753 -15.38 -8.33 -23.45
CA GLY A 753 -14.30 -8.17 -24.41
C GLY A 753 -14.67 -7.23 -25.55
N LEU A 754 -15.88 -7.39 -26.12
CA LEU A 754 -16.43 -6.53 -27.16
C LEU A 754 -16.74 -5.12 -26.65
N LEU A 755 -17.31 -5.01 -25.44
CA LEU A 755 -17.62 -3.73 -24.81
C LEU A 755 -16.38 -2.88 -24.58
N MET A 756 -15.34 -3.45 -24.02
CA MET A 756 -14.07 -2.77 -23.73
C MET A 756 -13.41 -2.27 -25.03
N ARG A 757 -13.53 -3.02 -26.10
CA ARG A 757 -13.06 -2.64 -27.42
C ARG A 757 -13.96 -1.58 -28.07
N GLY A 758 -15.23 -1.52 -27.71
CA GLY A 758 -16.28 -0.64 -28.24
C GLY A 758 -16.87 -1.16 -29.55
N ASP A 759 -17.05 -2.49 -29.65
CA ASP A 759 -17.71 -3.17 -30.75
C ASP A 759 -19.24 -3.15 -30.59
N GLU A 760 -19.96 -3.02 -31.73
CA GLU A 760 -21.41 -2.88 -31.69
C GLU A 760 -22.16 -4.19 -31.35
N LYS A 761 -21.56 -5.36 -31.62
CA LYS A 761 -22.14 -6.69 -31.32
C LYS A 761 -22.33 -6.92 -29.82
N MET A 762 -21.69 -6.13 -28.99
CA MET A 762 -21.97 -6.09 -27.55
C MET A 762 -23.47 -5.79 -27.26
N LYS A 763 -24.17 -5.06 -28.15
CA LYS A 763 -25.59 -4.77 -27.99
C LYS A 763 -26.45 -6.02 -28.15
N ASP A 764 -26.09 -6.90 -29.09
CA ASP A 764 -26.83 -8.14 -29.33
C ASP A 764 -26.79 -9.04 -28.11
N ILE A 765 -25.59 -9.18 -27.49
CA ILE A 765 -25.43 -9.92 -26.21
C ILE A 765 -26.26 -9.27 -25.11
N SER A 766 -26.21 -7.94 -24.97
CA SER A 766 -26.94 -7.22 -23.93
C SER A 766 -28.46 -7.35 -24.11
N MET A 767 -28.95 -7.30 -25.34
CA MET A 767 -30.38 -7.49 -25.67
C MET A 767 -30.81 -8.95 -25.44
N PHE A 768 -29.93 -9.91 -25.71
CA PHE A 768 -30.19 -11.31 -25.39
C PHE A 768 -30.29 -11.55 -23.88
N LEU A 769 -29.34 -11.01 -23.08
CA LEU A 769 -29.41 -11.07 -21.61
C LEU A 769 -30.69 -10.43 -21.09
N LEU A 770 -31.09 -9.29 -21.64
CA LEU A 770 -32.33 -8.61 -21.29
C LEU A 770 -33.56 -9.46 -21.62
N LYS A 771 -33.53 -10.21 -22.74
CA LYS A 771 -34.58 -11.15 -23.08
C LYS A 771 -34.66 -12.31 -22.07
N CYS A 772 -33.53 -12.80 -21.59
CA CYS A 772 -33.51 -13.82 -20.53
C CYS A 772 -34.07 -13.31 -19.19
N LEU A 773 -33.88 -12.02 -18.85
CA LEU A 773 -34.52 -11.40 -17.68
C LEU A 773 -36.06 -11.36 -17.77
N CYS A 774 -36.60 -11.21 -18.98
CA CYS A 774 -38.04 -11.07 -19.23
C CYS A 774 -38.73 -12.37 -19.64
N SER A 775 -38.02 -13.50 -19.70
CA SER A 775 -38.58 -14.78 -20.21
C SER A 775 -39.74 -15.34 -19.36
N GLY A 776 -39.78 -15.02 -18.07
CA GLY A 776 -40.88 -15.42 -17.18
C GLY A 776 -42.26 -14.79 -17.51
N GLU A 777 -42.31 -13.68 -18.25
CA GLU A 777 -43.59 -13.00 -18.61
C GLU A 777 -44.28 -13.62 -19.84
N THR A 778 -43.51 -14.20 -20.76
CA THR A 778 -44.07 -14.79 -21.99
C THR A 778 -44.86 -16.07 -21.74
N LEU A 779 -44.64 -16.75 -20.60
CA LEU A 779 -45.37 -17.97 -20.23
C LEU A 779 -46.67 -17.70 -19.47
N ALA A 780 -46.83 -16.52 -18.86
CA ALA A 780 -47.99 -16.17 -18.08
C ALA A 780 -49.20 -15.70 -18.95
N SER A 781 -49.02 -15.45 -20.23
CA SER A 781 -50.06 -14.92 -21.14
C SER A 781 -50.90 -15.99 -21.86
N SER A 782 -50.70 -17.32 -21.59
CA SER A 782 -51.54 -18.40 -22.12
C SER A 782 -52.48 -18.95 -21.03
N PRO A 783 -53.83 -18.82 -21.16
CA PRO A 783 -54.76 -19.16 -20.12
C PRO A 783 -55.15 -20.66 -20.05
N ALA A 784 -54.17 -21.55 -20.07
CA ALA A 784 -54.45 -22.97 -19.89
C ALA A 784 -53.30 -23.68 -19.20
N ARG A 785 -53.46 -23.98 -17.91
CA ARG A 785 -52.79 -25.01 -17.07
C ARG A 785 -52.29 -24.48 -15.76
N GLU A 786 -53.12 -24.43 -14.74
CA GLU A 786 -52.75 -24.09 -13.35
C GLU A 786 -52.26 -25.26 -12.47
N GLU A 787 -52.10 -26.49 -12.96
CA GLU A 787 -51.90 -27.66 -12.08
C GLU A 787 -50.54 -28.37 -12.16
N GLU A 788 -49.57 -27.99 -13.03
CA GLU A 788 -48.29 -28.73 -13.15
C GLU A 788 -47.02 -27.87 -12.93
N SER A 789 -47.08 -26.68 -12.33
CA SER A 789 -46.00 -25.69 -12.42
C SER A 789 -45.05 -25.60 -11.21
N ARG A 790 -44.97 -26.58 -10.31
CA ARG A 790 -44.03 -26.48 -9.14
C ARG A 790 -42.57 -26.82 -9.43
N GLY A 791 -42.23 -27.29 -10.60
CA GLY A 791 -40.85 -27.66 -10.97
C GLY A 791 -40.14 -26.69 -11.93
N SER A 792 -40.91 -25.82 -12.66
CA SER A 792 -40.33 -24.90 -13.67
C SER A 792 -39.93 -23.53 -13.11
N ASP A 793 -40.62 -23.06 -12.06
CA ASP A 793 -40.35 -21.72 -11.49
C ASP A 793 -38.96 -21.54 -10.91
N SER A 794 -38.35 -22.59 -10.38
CA SER A 794 -36.98 -22.50 -9.81
C SER A 794 -35.89 -22.42 -10.86
N SER A 795 -36.10 -22.97 -12.07
CA SER A 795 -35.09 -22.94 -13.14
C SER A 795 -35.07 -21.61 -13.87
N ASP A 796 -36.25 -21.03 -14.11
CA ASP A 796 -36.34 -19.75 -14.84
C ASP A 796 -35.88 -18.57 -13.97
N THR A 797 -36.10 -18.62 -12.67
CA THR A 797 -35.56 -17.65 -11.72
C THR A 797 -34.03 -17.72 -11.65
N SER A 798 -33.43 -18.91 -11.74
CA SER A 798 -31.98 -19.08 -11.75
C SER A 798 -31.34 -18.52 -13.02
N ILE A 799 -31.96 -18.71 -14.19
CA ILE A 799 -31.48 -18.14 -15.46
C ILE A 799 -31.57 -16.61 -15.44
N ALA A 800 -32.71 -16.05 -14.98
CA ALA A 800 -32.87 -14.61 -14.87
C ALA A 800 -31.88 -13.97 -13.91
N THR A 801 -31.61 -14.63 -12.78
CA THR A 801 -30.58 -14.17 -11.82
C THR A 801 -29.18 -14.18 -12.47
N SER A 802 -28.83 -15.26 -13.15
CA SER A 802 -27.52 -15.36 -13.82
C SER A 802 -27.38 -14.35 -14.98
N ALA A 803 -28.47 -14.07 -15.69
CA ALA A 803 -28.51 -13.04 -16.71
C ALA A 803 -28.34 -11.62 -16.11
N ALA A 804 -28.85 -11.37 -14.90
CA ALA A 804 -28.62 -10.11 -14.18
C ALA A 804 -27.16 -9.98 -13.74
N ASP A 805 -26.58 -11.05 -13.19
CA ASP A 805 -25.17 -11.08 -12.78
C ASP A 805 -24.20 -10.96 -13.97
N ALA A 806 -24.61 -11.38 -15.17
CA ALA A 806 -23.86 -11.20 -16.40
C ALA A 806 -23.57 -9.71 -16.69
N PHE A 807 -24.46 -8.79 -16.35
CA PHE A 807 -24.20 -7.35 -16.48
C PHE A 807 -23.15 -6.86 -15.50
N ASN A 808 -23.06 -7.47 -14.31
CA ASN A 808 -21.95 -7.20 -13.39
C ASN A 808 -20.60 -7.63 -14.01
N VAL A 809 -20.53 -8.84 -14.56
CA VAL A 809 -19.31 -9.32 -15.25
C VAL A 809 -18.91 -8.37 -16.38
N MET A 810 -19.85 -7.89 -17.19
CA MET A 810 -19.58 -6.97 -18.30
C MET A 810 -19.04 -5.61 -17.82
N MET A 811 -19.55 -5.07 -16.74
CA MET A 811 -19.26 -3.69 -16.30
C MET A 811 -18.19 -3.60 -15.21
N SER A 812 -18.00 -4.61 -14.35
CA SER A 812 -16.99 -4.61 -13.28
C SER A 812 -15.58 -4.69 -13.83
N ASP A 813 -14.60 -4.24 -13.08
CA ASP A 813 -13.19 -4.51 -13.39
C ASP A 813 -12.86 -5.96 -13.04
N SER A 814 -11.90 -6.56 -13.74
CA SER A 814 -11.58 -7.98 -13.57
C SER A 814 -10.07 -8.22 -13.45
N GLU A 815 -9.70 -9.02 -12.47
CA GLU A 815 -8.34 -9.54 -12.32
C GLU A 815 -8.09 -10.80 -13.18
N VAL A 816 -9.14 -11.49 -13.60
CA VAL A 816 -9.05 -12.81 -14.27
C VAL A 816 -8.57 -12.71 -15.71
N CYS A 817 -9.13 -11.78 -16.48
CA CYS A 817 -8.76 -11.50 -17.86
C CYS A 817 -9.24 -10.09 -18.25
N LEU A 818 -8.93 -9.62 -19.43
CA LEU A 818 -9.40 -8.34 -20.00
C LEU A 818 -9.04 -7.14 -19.12
N ASN A 819 -7.80 -7.05 -18.70
CA ASN A 819 -7.25 -5.91 -17.98
C ASN A 819 -5.93 -5.44 -18.63
N LYS A 820 -5.35 -4.35 -18.13
CA LYS A 820 -4.09 -3.79 -18.65
C LYS A 820 -2.91 -4.75 -18.48
N LYS A 821 -2.87 -5.55 -17.42
CA LYS A 821 -1.80 -6.54 -17.16
C LYS A 821 -1.73 -7.60 -18.26
N PHE A 822 -2.88 -7.94 -18.83
CA PHE A 822 -3.02 -8.93 -19.91
C PHE A 822 -3.23 -8.29 -21.27
N HIS A 823 -2.75 -7.07 -21.48
CA HIS A 823 -2.73 -6.36 -22.73
C HIS A 823 -4.10 -6.22 -23.44
N ALA A 824 -5.19 -6.11 -22.66
CA ALA A 824 -6.52 -5.93 -23.23
C ALA A 824 -6.64 -4.57 -23.92
N ARG A 825 -7.35 -4.53 -25.06
CA ARG A 825 -7.70 -3.31 -25.76
C ARG A 825 -8.87 -2.62 -25.06
N ILE A 826 -8.62 -1.42 -24.51
CA ILE A 826 -9.59 -0.67 -23.70
C ILE A 826 -9.88 0.66 -24.37
N LYS A 827 -11.09 0.84 -24.89
CA LYS A 827 -11.53 2.10 -25.47
C LYS A 827 -11.92 3.09 -24.36
N PRO A 828 -11.45 4.34 -24.40
CA PRO A 828 -11.82 5.33 -23.39
C PRO A 828 -13.34 5.46 -23.22
N LEU A 829 -13.79 5.66 -21.99
CA LEU A 829 -15.19 5.90 -21.63
C LEU A 829 -16.17 4.78 -22.04
N TYR A 830 -15.71 3.52 -22.19
CA TYR A 830 -16.57 2.43 -22.63
C TYR A 830 -17.73 2.15 -21.62
N LYS A 831 -17.46 2.21 -20.31
CA LYS A 831 -18.49 2.05 -19.27
C LYS A 831 -19.57 3.14 -19.36
N GLN A 832 -19.14 4.39 -19.56
CA GLN A 832 -20.06 5.53 -19.68
C GLN A 832 -20.97 5.39 -20.92
N ARG A 833 -20.38 5.03 -22.06
CA ARG A 833 -21.14 4.82 -23.31
C ARG A 833 -22.14 3.69 -23.15
N PHE A 834 -21.75 2.59 -22.54
CA PHE A 834 -22.65 1.47 -22.28
C PHE A 834 -23.79 1.88 -21.37
N PHE A 835 -23.49 2.57 -20.26
CA PHE A 835 -24.47 3.10 -19.32
C PHE A 835 -25.50 3.97 -20.05
N SER A 836 -25.06 4.98 -20.79
CA SER A 836 -25.95 5.89 -21.52
C SER A 836 -26.80 5.16 -22.60
N THR A 837 -26.27 4.12 -23.23
CA THR A 837 -26.99 3.33 -24.22
C THR A 837 -28.06 2.44 -23.59
N MET A 838 -27.76 1.81 -22.45
CA MET A 838 -28.65 0.84 -21.81
C MET A 838 -29.70 1.47 -20.90
N THR A 839 -29.43 2.66 -20.36
CA THR A 839 -30.34 3.36 -19.42
C THR A 839 -31.76 3.51 -19.96
N PRO A 840 -32.03 4.08 -21.16
CA PRO A 840 -33.40 4.24 -21.68
C PRO A 840 -34.08 2.89 -21.93
N ILE A 841 -33.32 1.86 -22.31
CA ILE A 841 -33.85 0.52 -22.57
C ILE A 841 -34.32 -0.12 -21.25
N PHE A 842 -33.49 -0.08 -20.19
CA PHE A 842 -33.88 -0.60 -18.88
C PHE A 842 -35.06 0.15 -18.27
N LEU A 843 -35.08 1.47 -18.37
CA LEU A 843 -36.18 2.29 -17.86
C LEU A 843 -37.51 1.96 -18.55
N SER A 844 -37.50 1.70 -19.88
CA SER A 844 -38.68 1.23 -20.61
C SER A 844 -39.13 -0.15 -20.12
N LYS A 845 -38.18 -1.11 -20.01
CA LYS A 845 -38.48 -2.48 -19.59
C LYS A 845 -38.96 -2.58 -18.15
N ILE A 846 -38.44 -1.79 -17.23
CA ILE A 846 -38.89 -1.72 -15.85
C ILE A 846 -40.35 -1.19 -15.77
N LYS A 847 -40.70 -0.22 -16.62
CA LYS A 847 -42.10 0.29 -16.71
C LYS A 847 -43.08 -0.72 -17.33
N GLU A 848 -42.64 -1.48 -18.32
CA GLU A 848 -43.43 -2.49 -19.02
C GLU A 848 -43.64 -3.76 -18.18
N ALA A 849 -42.71 -4.09 -17.30
CA ALA A 849 -42.71 -5.34 -16.54
C ALA A 849 -43.92 -5.39 -15.58
N THR A 850 -44.71 -6.47 -15.67
CA THR A 850 -45.89 -6.73 -14.85
C THR A 850 -45.57 -7.66 -13.69
N SER A 851 -44.69 -8.62 -13.88
CA SER A 851 -44.27 -9.56 -12.84
C SER A 851 -43.29 -8.92 -11.84
N MET A 852 -43.47 -9.23 -10.55
CA MET A 852 -42.54 -8.76 -9.51
C MET A 852 -41.17 -9.43 -9.60
N THR A 853 -41.13 -10.69 -9.99
CA THR A 853 -39.86 -11.44 -10.20
C THR A 853 -39.05 -10.85 -11.33
N THR A 854 -39.70 -10.51 -12.46
CA THR A 854 -39.02 -9.82 -13.59
C THR A 854 -38.56 -8.44 -13.18
N LYS A 855 -39.35 -7.66 -12.43
CA LYS A 855 -38.91 -6.36 -11.91
C LYS A 855 -37.68 -6.48 -11.03
N LEU A 856 -37.64 -7.46 -10.14
CA LEU A 856 -36.49 -7.69 -9.25
C LEU A 856 -35.23 -8.04 -10.05
N ALA A 857 -35.33 -8.91 -11.05
CA ALA A 857 -34.23 -9.24 -11.94
C ALA A 857 -33.74 -8.02 -12.75
N LEU A 858 -34.66 -7.17 -13.23
CA LEU A 858 -34.32 -5.92 -13.92
C LEU A 858 -33.63 -4.92 -12.97
N TYR A 859 -34.12 -4.75 -11.73
CA TYR A 859 -33.50 -3.90 -10.74
C TYR A 859 -32.07 -4.39 -10.40
N ARG A 860 -31.88 -5.70 -10.25
CA ARG A 860 -30.56 -6.31 -10.03
C ARG A 860 -29.61 -6.03 -11.19
N ALA A 861 -30.04 -6.31 -12.42
CA ALA A 861 -29.23 -6.08 -13.62
C ALA A 861 -28.88 -4.59 -13.81
N PHE A 862 -29.87 -3.71 -13.69
CA PHE A 862 -29.66 -2.28 -13.84
C PHE A 862 -28.83 -1.70 -12.67
N GLY A 863 -29.04 -2.22 -11.47
CA GLY A 863 -28.21 -1.91 -10.29
C GLY A 863 -26.73 -2.21 -10.51
N HIS A 864 -26.41 -3.35 -11.14
CA HIS A 864 -25.02 -3.68 -11.53
C HIS A 864 -24.44 -2.70 -12.56
N ILE A 865 -25.25 -2.24 -13.51
CA ILE A 865 -24.82 -1.25 -14.49
C ILE A 865 -24.56 0.11 -13.82
N ILE A 866 -25.46 0.56 -12.96
CA ILE A 866 -25.35 1.85 -12.25
C ILE A 866 -24.13 1.84 -11.31
N SER A 867 -23.98 0.77 -10.51
CA SER A 867 -22.91 0.68 -9.52
C SER A 867 -21.52 0.63 -10.11
N ASN A 868 -21.38 0.16 -11.35
CA ASN A 868 -20.10 0.08 -12.07
C ASN A 868 -19.88 1.23 -13.07
N ALA A 869 -20.86 2.12 -13.24
CA ALA A 869 -20.74 3.30 -14.09
C ALA A 869 -19.95 4.42 -13.36
N PRO A 870 -19.21 5.26 -14.10
CA PRO A 870 -18.57 6.43 -13.51
C PRO A 870 -19.59 7.39 -12.89
N VAL A 871 -19.34 7.84 -11.68
CA VAL A 871 -20.24 8.73 -10.91
C VAL A 871 -20.69 9.96 -11.70
N PRO A 872 -19.83 10.67 -12.46
CA PRO A 872 -20.26 11.81 -13.27
C PRO A 872 -21.29 11.43 -14.36
N ALA A 873 -21.21 10.22 -14.92
CA ALA A 873 -22.20 9.75 -15.90
C ALA A 873 -23.55 9.45 -15.24
N VAL A 874 -23.52 8.88 -14.04
CA VAL A 874 -24.74 8.62 -13.24
C VAL A 874 -25.42 9.93 -12.85
N ILE A 875 -24.67 10.95 -12.45
CA ILE A 875 -25.19 12.28 -12.08
C ILE A 875 -25.85 12.97 -13.29
N THR A 876 -25.33 12.81 -14.50
CA THR A 876 -25.94 13.38 -15.71
C THR A 876 -27.35 12.83 -15.98
N GLU A 877 -27.61 11.57 -15.66
CA GLU A 877 -28.89 10.89 -15.85
C GLU A 877 -29.72 10.81 -14.55
N ALA A 878 -29.32 11.51 -13.51
CA ALA A 878 -29.86 11.37 -12.14
C ALA A 878 -31.37 11.55 -12.09
N HIS A 879 -31.96 12.51 -12.82
CA HIS A 879 -33.40 12.74 -12.85
C HIS A 879 -34.22 11.52 -13.29
N GLN A 880 -33.69 10.71 -14.21
CA GLN A 880 -34.35 9.55 -14.76
C GLN A 880 -34.18 8.31 -13.89
N ILE A 881 -33.04 8.17 -13.22
CA ILE A 881 -32.64 6.93 -12.56
C ILE A 881 -32.82 6.96 -11.04
N LEU A 882 -32.94 8.13 -10.40
CA LEU A 882 -33.02 8.25 -8.93
C LEU A 882 -34.13 7.38 -8.32
N LEU A 883 -35.33 7.44 -8.89
CA LEU A 883 -36.47 6.63 -8.39
C LEU A 883 -36.15 5.14 -8.50
N VAL A 884 -35.52 4.72 -9.60
CA VAL A 884 -35.16 3.32 -9.82
C VAL A 884 -34.08 2.88 -8.83
N ILE A 885 -33.11 3.75 -8.51
CA ILE A 885 -32.10 3.45 -7.47
C ILE A 885 -32.77 3.26 -6.11
N VAL A 886 -33.67 4.17 -5.73
CA VAL A 886 -34.37 4.12 -4.44
C VAL A 886 -35.28 2.89 -4.35
N GLU A 887 -36.02 2.58 -5.42
CA GLU A 887 -36.85 1.37 -5.50
C GLU A 887 -36.01 0.09 -5.47
N SER A 888 -34.86 0.07 -6.18
CA SER A 888 -33.93 -1.05 -6.17
C SER A 888 -33.39 -1.30 -4.76
N LEU A 889 -32.97 -0.25 -4.06
CA LEU A 889 -32.54 -0.34 -2.66
C LEU A 889 -33.61 -0.92 -1.75
N ALA A 890 -34.87 -0.48 -1.92
CA ALA A 890 -36.00 -0.97 -1.11
C ALA A 890 -36.31 -2.45 -1.38
N LYS A 891 -36.20 -2.90 -2.63
CA LYS A 891 -36.59 -4.25 -3.03
C LYS A 891 -35.48 -5.28 -2.89
N LEU A 892 -34.26 -4.93 -3.27
CA LEU A 892 -33.10 -5.81 -3.18
C LEU A 892 -32.60 -5.99 -1.74
N SER A 893 -32.94 -5.07 -0.82
CA SER A 893 -32.55 -5.17 0.59
C SER A 893 -33.17 -6.36 1.34
N VAL A 894 -34.08 -7.08 0.74
CA VAL A 894 -34.75 -8.25 1.36
C VAL A 894 -33.85 -9.50 1.25
N ASP A 895 -33.08 -9.66 0.16
CA ASP A 895 -32.26 -10.82 -0.09
C ASP A 895 -30.83 -10.62 0.38
N ILE A 896 -30.28 -11.63 1.06
CA ILE A 896 -28.88 -11.65 1.51
C ILE A 896 -27.89 -11.70 0.34
N GLN A 897 -28.28 -12.31 -0.78
CA GLN A 897 -27.42 -12.45 -1.96
C GLN A 897 -27.09 -11.09 -2.59
N ASP A 898 -27.99 -10.11 -2.46
CA ASP A 898 -27.83 -8.78 -3.03
C ASP A 898 -27.12 -7.78 -2.11
N LYS A 899 -26.59 -8.21 -0.96
CA LYS A 899 -25.97 -7.32 0.05
C LYS A 899 -24.90 -6.39 -0.50
N ASP A 900 -24.03 -6.90 -1.37
CA ASP A 900 -22.93 -6.12 -1.96
C ASP A 900 -23.46 -5.12 -3.01
N LEU A 901 -24.47 -5.52 -3.78
CA LEU A 901 -25.14 -4.64 -4.72
C LEU A 901 -25.90 -3.52 -4.01
N VAL A 902 -26.60 -3.83 -2.92
CA VAL A 902 -27.28 -2.84 -2.07
C VAL A 902 -26.28 -1.83 -1.52
N TYR A 903 -25.12 -2.29 -1.06
CA TYR A 903 -24.05 -1.41 -0.59
C TYR A 903 -23.53 -0.50 -1.70
N ASN A 904 -23.24 -1.05 -2.88
CA ASN A 904 -22.74 -0.29 -4.01
C ASN A 904 -23.75 0.75 -4.51
N LEU A 905 -25.03 0.41 -4.58
CA LEU A 905 -26.10 1.36 -4.92
C LEU A 905 -26.24 2.48 -3.88
N LEU A 906 -26.06 2.13 -2.60
CA LEU A 906 -26.07 3.12 -1.52
C LEU A 906 -24.88 4.07 -1.61
N LEU A 907 -23.70 3.58 -2.02
CA LEU A 907 -22.53 4.42 -2.30
C LEU A 907 -22.79 5.39 -3.47
N VAL A 908 -23.47 4.93 -4.53
CA VAL A 908 -23.88 5.79 -5.64
C VAL A 908 -24.81 6.90 -5.14
N LEU A 909 -25.82 6.55 -4.35
CA LEU A 909 -26.73 7.52 -3.73
C LEU A 909 -25.99 8.51 -2.81
N SER A 910 -25.02 8.03 -2.03
CA SER A 910 -24.14 8.87 -1.22
C SER A 910 -23.33 9.85 -2.09
N GLY A 911 -22.79 9.38 -3.20
CA GLY A 911 -22.11 10.24 -4.18
C GLY A 911 -23.02 11.32 -4.76
N MET A 912 -24.26 10.99 -5.07
CA MET A 912 -25.27 11.97 -5.54
C MET A 912 -25.61 13.01 -4.45
N LEU A 913 -25.61 12.63 -3.18
CA LEU A 913 -25.83 13.55 -2.05
C LEU A 913 -24.68 14.55 -1.85
N MET A 914 -23.50 14.25 -2.32
CA MET A 914 -22.33 15.13 -2.23
C MET A 914 -22.18 16.09 -3.43
N ASP A 915 -22.86 15.80 -4.55
CA ASP A 915 -22.81 16.62 -5.75
C ASP A 915 -24.02 17.58 -5.81
N GLU A 916 -23.82 18.82 -6.26
CA GLU A 916 -24.88 19.84 -6.30
C GLU A 916 -26.02 19.46 -7.25
N LYS A 917 -25.72 18.96 -8.45
CA LYS A 917 -26.75 18.49 -9.40
C LYS A 917 -27.48 17.26 -8.87
N GLY A 918 -26.77 16.37 -8.20
CA GLY A 918 -27.33 15.22 -7.52
C GLY A 918 -28.31 15.64 -6.43
N LYS A 919 -27.98 16.65 -5.62
CA LYS A 919 -28.84 17.22 -4.58
C LYS A 919 -30.14 17.80 -5.16
N GLU A 920 -30.03 18.55 -6.28
CA GLU A 920 -31.23 19.11 -6.95
C GLU A 920 -32.19 18.01 -7.37
N CYS A 921 -31.72 16.92 -7.94
CA CYS A 921 -32.55 15.79 -8.33
C CYS A 921 -33.24 15.11 -7.12
N ILE A 922 -32.52 15.01 -6.00
CA ILE A 922 -33.03 14.39 -4.77
C ILE A 922 -34.07 15.24 -4.08
N LEU A 923 -34.06 16.56 -4.23
CA LEU A 923 -35.01 17.49 -3.61
C LEU A 923 -36.47 17.15 -3.90
N ASP A 924 -36.78 16.66 -5.11
CA ASP A 924 -38.14 16.31 -5.50
C ASP A 924 -38.63 14.98 -4.90
N ASN A 925 -37.69 14.09 -4.52
CA ASN A 925 -37.95 12.72 -4.04
C ASN A 925 -37.46 12.49 -2.60
N ILE A 926 -37.22 13.55 -1.85
CA ILE A 926 -36.58 13.52 -0.53
C ILE A 926 -37.29 12.59 0.46
N HIS A 927 -38.64 12.58 0.46
CA HIS A 927 -39.43 11.78 1.37
C HIS A 927 -39.28 10.27 1.13
N ILE A 928 -39.24 9.85 -0.13
CA ILE A 928 -39.09 8.45 -0.52
C ILE A 928 -37.66 8.01 -0.19
N THR A 929 -36.67 8.84 -0.52
CA THR A 929 -35.25 8.54 -0.28
C THR A 929 -34.94 8.40 1.21
N ILE A 930 -35.37 9.34 2.04
CA ILE A 930 -35.20 9.24 3.50
C ILE A 930 -35.97 8.04 4.07
N SER A 931 -37.15 7.71 3.52
CA SER A 931 -37.89 6.53 3.97
C SER A 931 -37.15 5.24 3.76
N VAL A 932 -36.52 5.07 2.61
CA VAL A 932 -35.68 3.87 2.29
C VAL A 932 -34.43 3.86 3.13
N LEU A 933 -33.73 4.99 3.28
CA LEU A 933 -32.55 5.08 4.13
C LEU A 933 -32.85 4.70 5.59
N THR A 934 -34.00 5.15 6.15
CA THR A 934 -34.38 4.77 7.51
C THR A 934 -34.66 3.26 7.67
N GLN A 935 -35.09 2.58 6.61
CA GLN A 935 -35.18 1.11 6.61
C GLN A 935 -33.80 0.45 6.58
N LEU A 936 -32.88 0.97 5.77
CA LEU A 936 -31.49 0.45 5.64
C LEU A 936 -30.67 0.64 6.92
N VAL A 937 -31.01 1.59 7.79
CA VAL A 937 -30.41 1.72 9.13
C VAL A 937 -30.52 0.43 9.95
N SER A 938 -31.57 -0.37 9.72
CA SER A 938 -31.79 -1.67 10.37
C SER A 938 -31.44 -2.87 9.49
N TYR A 939 -30.62 -2.69 8.42
CA TYR A 939 -30.26 -3.74 7.48
C TYR A 939 -29.52 -4.90 8.16
N PRO A 940 -30.02 -6.16 8.10
CA PRO A 940 -29.49 -7.23 8.94
C PRO A 940 -28.17 -7.82 8.44
N HIS A 941 -27.94 -7.80 7.12
CA HIS A 941 -26.89 -8.63 6.51
C HIS A 941 -25.50 -7.97 6.47
N MET A 942 -25.42 -6.62 6.52
CA MET A 942 -24.14 -5.91 6.37
C MET A 942 -24.06 -4.66 7.26
N MET A 943 -23.03 -4.61 8.11
CA MET A 943 -22.79 -3.48 9.01
C MET A 943 -22.58 -2.16 8.26
N VAL A 944 -21.76 -2.20 7.19
CA VAL A 944 -21.37 -0.99 6.45
C VAL A 944 -22.57 -0.32 5.78
N VAL A 945 -23.59 -1.10 5.36
CA VAL A 945 -24.85 -0.55 4.82
C VAL A 945 -25.56 0.28 5.88
N ARG A 946 -25.65 -0.20 7.14
CA ARG A 946 -26.28 0.53 8.24
C ARG A 946 -25.54 1.83 8.56
N GLU A 947 -24.21 1.75 8.60
CA GLU A 947 -23.34 2.91 8.83
C GLU A 947 -23.49 3.95 7.73
N THR A 948 -23.36 3.55 6.45
CA THR A 948 -23.49 4.46 5.30
C THR A 948 -24.90 5.05 5.19
N ALA A 949 -25.93 4.30 5.53
CA ALA A 949 -27.30 4.84 5.56
C ALA A 949 -27.45 5.97 6.59
N LEU A 950 -26.83 5.84 7.77
CA LEU A 950 -26.78 6.91 8.78
C LEU A 950 -25.99 8.13 8.29
N GLN A 951 -24.84 7.90 7.62
CA GLN A 951 -24.05 8.98 7.02
C GLN A 951 -24.85 9.74 5.95
N CYS A 952 -25.56 9.02 5.09
CA CYS A 952 -26.48 9.64 4.12
C CYS A 952 -27.57 10.47 4.82
N LEU A 953 -28.16 9.97 5.90
CA LEU A 953 -29.15 10.71 6.68
C LEU A 953 -28.56 11.98 7.32
N VAL A 954 -27.30 11.95 7.75
CA VAL A 954 -26.59 13.16 8.20
C VAL A 954 -26.40 14.15 7.05
N ALA A 955 -26.07 13.68 5.85
CA ALA A 955 -25.91 14.56 4.69
C ALA A 955 -27.20 15.30 4.32
N PHE A 956 -28.38 14.73 4.57
CA PHE A 956 -29.65 15.41 4.37
C PHE A 956 -29.85 16.65 5.26
N SER A 957 -29.06 16.82 6.31
CA SER A 957 -29.13 18.03 7.16
C SER A 957 -28.71 19.30 6.41
N THR A 958 -28.01 19.19 5.29
CA THR A 958 -27.61 20.33 4.45
C THR A 958 -28.70 20.79 3.48
N PHE A 959 -29.82 20.04 3.39
CA PHE A 959 -30.93 20.35 2.50
C PHE A 959 -31.88 21.42 3.11
N PRO A 960 -32.71 22.09 2.28
CA PRO A 960 -33.62 23.12 2.75
C PRO A 960 -34.54 22.62 3.88
N HIS A 961 -34.55 23.33 5.00
CA HIS A 961 -35.25 22.96 6.24
C HIS A 961 -36.71 22.57 6.01
N SER A 962 -37.45 23.36 5.21
CA SER A 962 -38.86 23.14 4.91
C SER A 962 -39.17 21.77 4.26
N LYS A 963 -38.20 21.22 3.52
CA LYS A 963 -38.33 19.92 2.83
C LYS A 963 -37.95 18.74 3.73
N VAL A 964 -37.00 18.92 4.61
CA VAL A 964 -36.41 17.86 5.45
C VAL A 964 -37.16 17.71 6.80
N PHE A 965 -37.60 18.81 7.36
CA PHE A 965 -38.26 18.87 8.69
C PHE A 965 -39.39 17.87 8.87
N PRO A 966 -40.30 17.63 7.89
CA PRO A 966 -41.38 16.64 8.05
C PRO A 966 -40.88 15.22 8.32
N MET A 967 -39.66 14.90 7.91
CA MET A 967 -39.05 13.57 8.09
C MET A 967 -38.24 13.42 9.39
N ARG A 968 -38.06 14.53 10.13
CA ARG A 968 -37.22 14.58 11.35
C ARG A 968 -37.58 13.47 12.36
N LEU A 969 -38.88 13.32 12.68
CA LEU A 969 -39.32 12.33 13.67
C LEU A 969 -38.96 10.89 13.23
N LYS A 970 -39.11 10.57 11.95
CA LYS A 970 -38.82 9.26 11.39
C LYS A 970 -37.33 8.94 11.44
N VAL A 971 -36.48 9.92 11.11
CA VAL A 971 -35.02 9.76 11.18
C VAL A 971 -34.56 9.61 12.62
N LEU A 972 -35.08 10.41 13.54
CA LEU A 972 -34.72 10.29 14.97
C LEU A 972 -35.13 8.93 15.54
N GLN A 973 -36.26 8.38 15.17
CA GLN A 973 -36.68 7.03 15.58
C GLN A 973 -35.73 5.95 15.04
N ALA A 974 -35.32 6.06 13.78
CA ALA A 974 -34.34 5.13 13.19
C ALA A 974 -32.96 5.24 13.86
N ALA A 975 -32.49 6.47 14.11
CA ALA A 975 -31.24 6.71 14.79
C ALA A 975 -31.25 6.17 16.24
N ILE A 976 -32.36 6.34 16.97
CA ILE A 976 -32.52 5.79 18.33
C ILE A 976 -32.37 4.27 18.32
N LYS A 977 -32.97 3.56 17.38
CA LYS A 977 -32.84 2.10 17.26
C LYS A 977 -31.38 1.70 16.98
N ALA A 978 -30.65 2.49 16.19
CA ALA A 978 -29.26 2.22 15.84
C ALA A 978 -28.26 2.49 16.98
N LEU A 979 -28.67 3.21 18.04
CA LEU A 979 -27.84 3.38 19.24
C LEU A 979 -27.57 2.05 19.97
N ASP A 980 -28.46 1.07 19.81
CA ASP A 980 -28.34 -0.27 20.40
C ASP A 980 -27.72 -1.30 19.44
N ASP A 981 -27.12 -0.87 18.31
CA ASP A 981 -26.49 -1.76 17.34
C ASP A 981 -25.30 -2.51 17.97
N LYS A 982 -25.10 -3.78 17.55
CA LYS A 982 -24.01 -4.63 18.02
C LYS A 982 -22.63 -4.04 17.67
N LYS A 983 -22.50 -3.26 16.61
CA LYS A 983 -21.24 -2.71 16.11
C LYS A 983 -21.02 -1.26 16.54
N ARG A 984 -19.83 -0.99 17.08
CA ARG A 984 -19.46 0.33 17.62
C ARG A 984 -19.54 1.45 16.56
N ALA A 985 -19.09 1.20 15.33
CA ALA A 985 -19.11 2.18 14.25
C ALA A 985 -20.54 2.66 13.95
N VAL A 986 -21.50 1.73 13.88
CA VAL A 986 -22.92 2.08 13.66
C VAL A 986 -23.46 2.93 14.81
N ARG A 987 -23.14 2.59 16.08
CA ARG A 987 -23.57 3.38 17.24
C ARG A 987 -22.96 4.79 17.21
N GLN A 988 -21.71 4.96 16.81
CA GLN A 988 -21.06 6.26 16.69
C GLN A 988 -21.76 7.14 15.64
N GLU A 989 -22.03 6.60 14.46
CA GLU A 989 -22.77 7.32 13.42
C GLU A 989 -24.24 7.58 13.81
N ALA A 990 -24.86 6.70 14.58
CA ALA A 990 -26.20 6.92 15.12
C ALA A 990 -26.24 8.11 16.11
N VAL A 991 -25.22 8.25 16.97
CA VAL A 991 -25.08 9.42 17.85
C VAL A 991 -24.93 10.69 17.02
N ARG A 992 -24.05 10.69 16.02
CA ARG A 992 -23.84 11.82 15.13
C ARG A 992 -25.13 12.20 14.39
N CYS A 993 -25.81 11.22 13.81
CA CYS A 993 -27.08 11.42 13.10
C CYS A 993 -28.13 12.02 14.05
N ARG A 994 -28.31 11.45 15.25
CA ARG A 994 -29.23 11.95 16.26
C ARG A 994 -28.92 13.39 16.65
N GLN A 995 -27.68 13.73 16.96
CA GLN A 995 -27.27 15.10 17.32
C GLN A 995 -27.57 16.09 16.21
N THR A 996 -27.21 15.77 14.97
CA THR A 996 -27.44 16.61 13.80
C THR A 996 -28.95 16.87 13.60
N TRP A 997 -29.78 15.82 13.69
CA TRP A 997 -31.24 15.97 13.50
C TRP A 997 -31.97 16.53 14.72
N GLN A 998 -31.42 16.49 15.91
CA GLN A 998 -31.93 17.19 17.08
C GLN A 998 -31.70 18.70 17.02
N SER A 999 -30.58 19.14 16.46
CA SER A 999 -30.25 20.57 16.30
C SER A 999 -31.14 21.28 15.27
N PHE A 1000 -31.92 20.55 14.46
CA PHE A 1000 -32.99 21.11 13.66
C PHE A 1000 -34.15 21.54 14.60
N ALA A 1001 -34.08 22.74 15.17
CA ALA A 1001 -35.12 23.32 16.02
C ALA A 1001 -36.16 24.08 15.19
#